data_d8095028ebbdc1362bb2ca0b6c047981
#
_entry.id   d8095028ebbdc1362bb2ca0b6c047981
#
_cell.length_a   1.000
_cell.length_b   1.000
_cell.length_c   1.000
_cell.angle_alpha   90.00
_cell.angle_beta   90.00
_cell.angle_gamma   90.00
#
_symmetry.space_group_name_H-M   'P 1'
#
loop_
_entity.id
_entity.type
_entity.pdbx_description
1 polymer ?
#
loop_
_entity_poly.entity_id
_entity_poly.type
_entity_poly.pdbx_seq_one_letter_code
_entity_poly.pdbx_strand_id
1 'polypeptide(L)'
;MAENYGFEGKIGRTVAESEAWFPTPAHPGDDAPNVILVLLDDTGFAQMGCFGSDIDTPNIDALAANGLQFTNFHVTPLCSPTRAALLSGRSNHAVGMRSVSNFITGFPNQLGHISNHAATVAEVLGDEGYGTFAVGKWHLAPMEQASAAGPFDQWPVARGFNRYYGFMDGETDQFHPELVADNHPVDAPRTAEEGYHLSEDLIDQALRIISDYKGVRPDRPFLGYVAFGATHAPHQAPASYMAKYRGKYDEGWDIVRERWFKKQIATGVIPADTVLSPRNPGVQPWDELSDNEQRLAARLQEAFAAFLDHTDDQIGRLVEGLRKMGQLDNTVLVIHADNGASQEGGPYGVMHEMKFFNAIFETPDQAIKDIDDIGGPNSHNNYPWGWAQVGNTPYRWYKQNTHEGGVHVPMVFHWPNGVPKDQRGTKRDQFVFVSDIVPTVYDIIGVTPPKVRKGLEQMPVTGHSFKSFLKDAKAPATNTVQHFENMGSLAIVAGEWKAVLKHTSGQPYSNEKWELYHLSIDRSECNDLADSEPDKLEEMIAHWWEQAEIHGVLPLDDRGVELFGSRFRKNSPHPEDRRYVYRPPMSPMPAQASGGVGGRNVDIVAKVTYKKGDEGVLYASGTQNSGISVFIQNGRLLLDYNAFGDHTIIESAGLVPEGDHELRAVLRRGNGMSGYLEVTIDGVSGGSAEVSLYMRMISSVGPSVGFDHGSPISTRYSAPFAYTGELHEIIIESGPRRVDTAAAEAQAEMNRQ
;
A
#
# COMPACT_ATOMS: atom_id res chain seq x y z
N MET A 1 -10.77 28.85 -44.10
CA MET A 1 -11.51 27.58 -44.03
C MET A 1 -11.31 27.05 -42.62
N ALA A 2 -12.39 26.63 -41.97
CA ALA A 2 -12.21 25.94 -40.67
C ALA A 2 -11.38 24.68 -40.95
N GLU A 3 -10.29 24.49 -40.20
CA GLU A 3 -9.49 23.27 -40.27
C GLU A 3 -10.36 22.11 -39.78
N ASN A 4 -10.51 21.08 -40.60
CA ASN A 4 -11.35 19.91 -40.30
C ASN A 4 -10.61 18.89 -39.41
N TYR A 5 -10.08 19.32 -38.32
CA TYR A 5 -9.34 18.57 -37.28
C TYR A 5 -9.56 17.04 -37.32
N GLY A 6 -8.79 16.33 -38.18
CA GLY A 6 -8.84 14.86 -38.30
C GLY A 6 -10.08 14.29 -39.03
N PHE A 7 -10.95 15.09 -39.63
CA PHE A 7 -12.04 14.60 -40.45
C PHE A 7 -11.54 14.19 -41.83
N GLU A 8 -11.72 12.94 -42.21
CA GLU A 8 -11.26 12.35 -43.48
C GLU A 8 -12.37 12.22 -44.53
N GLY A 9 -13.59 12.61 -44.20
CA GLY A 9 -14.73 12.64 -45.13
C GLY A 9 -14.69 13.85 -46.05
N LYS A 10 -15.79 14.06 -46.78
CA LYS A 10 -15.98 15.21 -47.66
C LYS A 10 -17.11 16.07 -47.19
N ILE A 11 -16.90 17.38 -47.07
CA ILE A 11 -17.92 18.35 -46.73
C ILE A 11 -18.31 19.12 -48.01
N GLY A 12 -19.53 18.87 -48.50
CA GLY A 12 -20.19 19.66 -49.54
C GLY A 12 -21.12 20.72 -48.94
N ARG A 13 -21.89 21.41 -49.77
CA ARG A 13 -22.88 22.40 -49.29
C ARG A 13 -24.11 21.74 -48.65
N THR A 14 -24.41 20.52 -49.04
CA THR A 14 -25.55 19.74 -48.54
C THR A 14 -25.06 18.34 -48.09
N VAL A 15 -25.87 17.62 -47.31
CA VAL A 15 -25.58 16.22 -46.96
C VAL A 15 -25.48 15.34 -48.18
N ALA A 16 -26.28 15.61 -49.23
CA ALA A 16 -26.26 14.85 -50.49
C ALA A 16 -24.96 15.03 -51.29
N GLU A 17 -24.23 16.13 -51.07
CA GLU A 17 -22.93 16.41 -51.68
C GLU A 17 -21.75 16.06 -50.78
N SER A 18 -22.04 15.59 -49.58
CA SER A 18 -21.06 15.29 -48.53
C SER A 18 -20.86 13.78 -48.40
N GLU A 19 -19.68 13.41 -47.92
CA GLU A 19 -19.34 12.04 -47.56
C GLU A 19 -19.05 11.96 -46.05
N ALA A 20 -19.88 11.21 -45.35
CA ALA A 20 -19.69 11.02 -43.91
C ALA A 20 -18.47 10.17 -43.66
N TRP A 21 -17.73 10.49 -42.58
CA TRP A 21 -16.62 9.70 -42.11
C TRP A 21 -16.82 9.38 -40.63
N PHE A 22 -16.61 8.12 -40.30
CA PHE A 22 -16.70 7.59 -38.96
C PHE A 22 -15.34 7.00 -38.59
N PRO A 23 -14.64 7.52 -37.59
CA PRO A 23 -13.38 6.94 -37.16
C PRO A 23 -13.59 5.49 -36.73
N THR A 24 -12.72 4.60 -37.19
CA THR A 24 -12.71 3.21 -36.72
C THR A 24 -12.14 3.20 -35.29
N PRO A 25 -12.90 2.71 -34.31
CA PRO A 25 -12.37 2.57 -32.97
C PRO A 25 -11.16 1.63 -32.93
N ALA A 26 -10.13 1.96 -32.14
CA ALA A 26 -9.00 1.09 -31.97
C ALA A 26 -9.46 -0.30 -31.49
N HIS A 27 -8.86 -1.36 -32.04
CA HIS A 27 -9.16 -2.75 -31.71
C HIS A 27 -7.87 -3.58 -31.69
N PRO A 28 -7.54 -4.25 -30.56
CA PRO A 28 -6.25 -4.92 -30.41
C PRO A 28 -6.13 -6.27 -31.13
N GLY A 29 -7.15 -6.66 -31.90
CA GLY A 29 -7.26 -7.94 -32.58
C GLY A 29 -8.19 -8.92 -31.84
N ASP A 30 -8.81 -9.83 -32.60
CA ASP A 30 -9.84 -10.76 -32.08
C ASP A 30 -9.31 -11.76 -31.06
N ASP A 31 -8.03 -12.12 -31.15
CA ASP A 31 -7.36 -13.10 -30.28
C ASP A 31 -6.63 -12.45 -29.09
N ALA A 32 -6.66 -11.13 -28.95
CA ALA A 32 -5.96 -10.43 -27.89
C ALA A 32 -6.49 -10.87 -26.50
N PRO A 33 -5.59 -11.32 -25.58
CA PRO A 33 -6.01 -11.80 -24.26
C PRO A 33 -6.45 -10.65 -23.36
N ASN A 34 -7.34 -10.94 -22.42
CA ASN A 34 -7.48 -10.10 -21.24
C ASN A 34 -6.21 -10.18 -20.40
N VAL A 35 -5.96 -9.15 -19.60
CA VAL A 35 -4.83 -9.10 -18.68
C VAL A 35 -5.33 -8.74 -17.29
N ILE A 36 -4.93 -9.49 -16.27
CA ILE A 36 -5.16 -9.14 -14.87
C ILE A 36 -3.83 -9.23 -14.12
N LEU A 37 -3.45 -8.13 -13.50
CA LEU A 37 -2.30 -8.03 -12.62
C LEU A 37 -2.83 -8.02 -11.18
N VAL A 38 -2.54 -9.07 -10.41
CA VAL A 38 -2.93 -9.21 -9.00
C VAL A 38 -1.70 -8.96 -8.14
N LEU A 39 -1.77 -7.97 -7.27
CA LEU A 39 -0.72 -7.66 -6.31
C LEU A 39 -1.17 -7.99 -4.90
N LEU A 40 -0.31 -8.72 -4.19
CA LEU A 40 -0.33 -8.86 -2.75
C LEU A 40 0.67 -7.89 -2.14
N ASP A 41 0.31 -7.27 -1.05
CA ASP A 41 1.11 -6.26 -0.36
C ASP A 41 1.89 -6.93 0.79
N ASP A 42 3.18 -6.70 0.92
CA ASP A 42 4.04 -7.24 1.99
C ASP A 42 4.07 -8.79 2.10
N THR A 43 3.83 -9.50 1.01
CA THR A 43 3.86 -10.97 1.01
C THR A 43 5.25 -11.49 0.63
N GLY A 44 5.96 -12.10 1.59
CA GLY A 44 7.30 -12.66 1.39
C GLY A 44 7.34 -13.91 0.51
N PHE A 45 8.53 -14.26 0.06
CA PHE A 45 8.79 -15.35 -0.90
C PHE A 45 8.16 -16.69 -0.49
N ALA A 46 8.20 -17.03 0.80
CA ALA A 46 7.76 -18.34 1.29
C ALA A 46 6.27 -18.40 1.66
N GLN A 47 5.53 -17.28 1.67
CA GLN A 47 4.22 -17.22 2.34
C GLN A 47 3.07 -17.84 1.55
N MET A 48 3.18 -18.02 0.23
CA MET A 48 2.19 -18.80 -0.53
C MET A 48 2.44 -20.30 -0.40
N GLY A 49 1.40 -21.13 -0.38
CA GLY A 49 1.49 -22.58 -0.25
C GLY A 49 2.38 -23.25 -1.29
N CYS A 50 2.26 -22.83 -2.57
CA CYS A 50 3.10 -23.30 -3.66
C CYS A 50 4.57 -22.81 -3.56
N PHE A 51 4.88 -21.84 -2.71
CA PHE A 51 6.23 -21.37 -2.42
C PHE A 51 6.80 -21.88 -1.08
N GLY A 52 6.07 -22.73 -0.36
CA GLY A 52 6.63 -23.46 0.78
C GLY A 52 5.88 -23.32 2.09
N SER A 53 4.95 -22.36 2.23
CA SER A 53 4.21 -22.17 3.47
C SER A 53 3.20 -23.30 3.75
N ASP A 54 2.75 -23.38 4.98
CA ASP A 54 1.61 -24.18 5.42
C ASP A 54 0.34 -23.34 5.60
N ILE A 55 0.39 -22.08 5.19
CA ILE A 55 -0.80 -21.25 5.04
C ILE A 55 -1.62 -21.79 3.86
N ASP A 56 -2.91 -21.95 4.04
CA ASP A 56 -3.79 -22.45 3.00
C ASP A 56 -4.00 -21.39 1.90
N THR A 57 -3.45 -21.64 0.70
CA THR A 57 -3.66 -20.83 -0.50
C THR A 57 -4.05 -21.70 -1.70
N PRO A 58 -5.12 -22.49 -1.59
CA PRO A 58 -5.46 -23.51 -2.58
C PRO A 58 -5.77 -22.94 -3.96
N ASN A 59 -6.27 -21.71 -4.07
CA ASN A 59 -6.60 -21.07 -5.33
C ASN A 59 -5.34 -20.59 -6.07
N ILE A 60 -4.41 -19.94 -5.38
CA ILE A 60 -3.09 -19.56 -5.93
C ILE A 60 -2.31 -20.83 -6.30
N ASP A 61 -2.31 -21.85 -5.45
CA ASP A 61 -1.63 -23.12 -5.70
C ASP A 61 -2.19 -23.84 -6.94
N ALA A 62 -3.50 -23.80 -7.16
CA ALA A 62 -4.15 -24.35 -8.35
C ALA A 62 -3.76 -23.56 -9.62
N LEU A 63 -3.64 -22.23 -9.53
CA LEU A 63 -3.16 -21.40 -10.63
C LEU A 63 -1.71 -21.70 -10.97
N ALA A 64 -0.84 -21.87 -9.98
CA ALA A 64 0.56 -22.29 -10.16
C ALA A 64 0.66 -23.67 -10.82
N ALA A 65 -0.15 -24.64 -10.37
CA ALA A 65 -0.19 -25.99 -10.92
C ALA A 65 -0.69 -26.04 -12.37
N ASN A 66 -1.50 -25.09 -12.80
CA ASN A 66 -2.01 -24.97 -14.17
C ASN A 66 -1.37 -23.83 -14.98
N GLY A 67 -0.37 -23.17 -14.42
CA GLY A 67 0.38 -22.07 -15.00
C GLY A 67 1.88 -22.28 -14.86
N LEU A 68 2.60 -21.21 -14.62
CA LEU A 68 4.04 -21.19 -14.38
C LEU A 68 4.35 -20.56 -13.04
N GLN A 69 5.31 -21.10 -12.32
CA GLN A 69 5.82 -20.57 -11.07
C GLN A 69 7.22 -19.97 -11.32
N PHE A 70 7.37 -18.67 -11.09
CA PHE A 70 8.66 -17.99 -11.23
C PHE A 70 9.35 -17.96 -9.86
N THR A 71 10.49 -18.65 -9.78
CA THR A 71 11.24 -18.84 -8.53
C THR A 71 12.45 -17.92 -8.42
N ASN A 72 12.60 -16.99 -9.36
CA ASN A 72 13.67 -15.99 -9.39
C ASN A 72 13.12 -14.64 -9.88
N PHE A 73 12.00 -14.23 -9.26
CA PHE A 73 11.31 -12.98 -9.57
C PHE A 73 11.62 -11.92 -8.51
N HIS A 74 12.01 -10.73 -8.99
CA HIS A 74 12.45 -9.63 -8.15
C HIS A 74 11.62 -8.38 -8.36
N VAL A 75 11.51 -7.60 -7.29
CA VAL A 75 10.81 -6.32 -7.21
C VAL A 75 11.70 -5.28 -6.53
N THR A 76 11.24 -4.05 -6.38
CA THR A 76 11.91 -3.10 -5.50
C THR A 76 11.59 -3.43 -4.04
N PRO A 77 12.39 -2.95 -3.07
CA PRO A 77 12.14 -3.29 -1.66
C PRO A 77 11.00 -2.51 -1.00
N LEU A 78 10.17 -1.80 -1.78
CA LEU A 78 9.02 -1.01 -1.32
C LEU A 78 7.85 -1.02 -2.31
N CYS A 79 6.64 -0.81 -1.79
CA CYS A 79 5.38 -0.88 -2.52
C CYS A 79 5.25 0.16 -3.66
N SER A 80 5.29 1.48 -3.40
CA SER A 80 5.13 2.49 -4.46
C SER A 80 6.16 2.37 -5.59
N PRO A 81 7.47 2.19 -5.33
CA PRO A 81 8.45 1.97 -6.38
C PRO A 81 8.15 0.74 -7.24
N THR A 82 7.77 -0.38 -6.64
CA THR A 82 7.38 -1.60 -7.37
C THR A 82 6.14 -1.37 -8.23
N ARG A 83 5.11 -0.74 -7.68
CA ARG A 83 3.87 -0.40 -8.42
C ARG A 83 4.14 0.53 -9.60
N ALA A 84 5.04 1.51 -9.42
CA ALA A 84 5.46 2.41 -10.49
C ALA A 84 6.25 1.67 -11.59
N ALA A 85 7.18 0.80 -11.21
CA ALA A 85 7.94 -0.02 -12.16
C ALA A 85 7.03 -1.00 -12.92
N LEU A 86 6.10 -1.66 -12.21
CA LEU A 86 5.10 -2.54 -12.81
C LEU A 86 4.25 -1.80 -13.84
N LEU A 87 3.58 -0.73 -13.45
CA LEU A 87 2.62 -0.06 -14.33
C LEU A 87 3.27 0.68 -15.51
N SER A 88 4.55 1.05 -15.40
CA SER A 88 5.25 1.79 -16.45
C SER A 88 6.15 0.90 -17.34
N GLY A 89 6.55 -0.29 -16.88
CA GLY A 89 7.57 -1.12 -17.54
C GLY A 89 8.96 -0.46 -17.55
N ARG A 90 9.25 0.38 -16.56
CA ARG A 90 10.47 1.20 -16.47
C ARG A 90 11.07 1.14 -15.07
N SER A 91 12.34 1.55 -14.95
CA SER A 91 12.95 1.79 -13.64
C SER A 91 12.12 2.78 -12.83
N ASN A 92 11.84 2.46 -11.58
CA ASN A 92 11.11 3.31 -10.65
C ASN A 92 11.77 4.68 -10.44
N HIS A 93 13.10 4.73 -10.41
CA HIS A 93 13.87 5.98 -10.32
C HIS A 93 13.65 6.88 -11.54
N ALA A 94 13.77 6.31 -12.73
CA ALA A 94 13.59 7.06 -13.97
C ALA A 94 12.19 7.70 -14.07
N VAL A 95 11.17 7.03 -13.52
CA VAL A 95 9.80 7.55 -13.58
C VAL A 95 9.41 8.44 -12.40
N GLY A 96 10.34 8.71 -11.46
CA GLY A 96 10.12 9.63 -10.35
C GLY A 96 9.54 9.01 -9.09
N MET A 97 9.72 7.70 -8.90
CA MET A 97 9.23 6.97 -7.73
C MET A 97 10.37 6.16 -7.08
N ARG A 98 11.36 6.86 -6.55
CA ARG A 98 12.48 6.26 -5.81
C ARG A 98 12.02 5.61 -4.51
N SER A 99 11.09 6.24 -3.81
CA SER A 99 10.52 5.81 -2.55
C SER A 99 8.99 5.93 -2.60
N VAL A 100 8.33 5.87 -1.47
CA VAL A 100 6.86 5.97 -1.36
C VAL A 100 6.32 7.31 -1.86
N SER A 101 5.06 7.30 -2.31
CA SER A 101 4.41 8.48 -2.89
C SER A 101 4.25 9.66 -1.91
N ASN A 102 4.36 9.39 -0.62
CA ASN A 102 4.28 10.40 0.45
C ASN A 102 5.50 11.35 0.45
N PHE A 103 6.59 10.96 -0.19
CA PHE A 103 7.82 11.76 -0.25
C PHE A 103 7.90 12.55 -1.54
N ILE A 104 8.27 13.82 -1.42
CA ILE A 104 8.62 14.71 -2.53
C ILE A 104 9.92 15.41 -2.17
N THR A 105 11.00 15.05 -2.86
CA THR A 105 12.35 15.57 -2.53
C THR A 105 12.72 16.82 -3.29
N GLY A 106 12.03 17.13 -4.37
CA GLY A 106 12.40 18.21 -5.30
C GLY A 106 13.42 17.76 -6.37
N PHE A 107 13.80 16.49 -6.39
CA PHE A 107 14.63 15.87 -7.42
C PHE A 107 13.79 15.03 -8.38
N PRO A 108 14.23 14.88 -9.65
CA PRO A 108 13.46 14.15 -10.67
C PRO A 108 13.20 12.67 -10.33
N ASN A 109 14.08 12.06 -9.54
CA ASN A 109 13.95 10.64 -9.15
C ASN A 109 12.89 10.40 -8.05
N GLN A 110 12.35 11.48 -7.43
CA GLN A 110 11.30 11.35 -6.40
C GLN A 110 10.28 12.49 -6.52
N LEU A 111 9.29 12.28 -7.36
CA LEU A 111 8.17 13.19 -7.59
C LEU A 111 6.94 12.86 -6.72
N GLY A 112 6.91 11.68 -6.10
CA GLY A 112 5.75 11.13 -5.41
C GLY A 112 4.65 10.61 -6.35
N HIS A 113 4.94 10.54 -7.66
CA HIS A 113 4.04 10.03 -8.69
C HIS A 113 4.83 9.59 -9.93
N ILE A 114 4.21 8.79 -10.79
CA ILE A 114 4.79 8.40 -12.08
C ILE A 114 4.79 9.62 -13.01
N SER A 115 5.95 9.98 -13.57
CA SER A 115 6.10 11.07 -14.53
C SER A 115 5.14 10.92 -15.72
N ASN A 116 4.58 12.02 -16.22
CA ASN A 116 3.74 12.03 -17.43
C ASN A 116 4.52 11.66 -18.71
N HIS A 117 5.87 11.67 -18.66
CA HIS A 117 6.74 11.14 -19.71
C HIS A 117 6.89 9.60 -19.65
N ALA A 118 6.17 8.93 -18.76
CA ALA A 118 6.12 7.48 -18.63
C ALA A 118 4.65 7.03 -18.65
N ALA A 119 4.14 6.75 -19.84
CA ALA A 119 2.80 6.21 -19.98
C ALA A 119 2.69 4.86 -19.24
N THR A 120 1.60 4.68 -18.51
CA THR A 120 1.28 3.43 -17.85
C THR A 120 0.76 2.38 -18.85
N VAL A 121 0.80 1.12 -18.48
CA VAL A 121 0.19 0.04 -19.26
C VAL A 121 -1.30 0.28 -19.52
N ALA A 122 -2.01 0.87 -18.56
CA ALA A 122 -3.43 1.21 -18.73
C ALA A 122 -3.64 2.31 -19.76
N GLU A 123 -2.77 3.32 -19.78
CA GLU A 123 -2.80 4.37 -20.81
C GLU A 123 -2.53 3.83 -22.20
N VAL A 124 -1.52 2.95 -22.34
CA VAL A 124 -1.15 2.37 -23.64
C VAL A 124 -2.23 1.40 -24.14
N LEU A 125 -2.68 0.48 -23.31
CA LEU A 125 -3.68 -0.50 -23.72
C LEU A 125 -5.08 0.13 -23.90
N GLY A 126 -5.39 1.19 -23.15
CA GLY A 126 -6.61 1.98 -23.35
C GLY A 126 -6.63 2.64 -24.73
N ASP A 127 -5.50 3.21 -25.19
CA ASP A 127 -5.36 3.80 -26.53
C ASP A 127 -5.50 2.71 -27.63
N GLU A 128 -5.16 1.44 -27.34
CA GLU A 128 -5.32 0.28 -28.22
C GLU A 128 -6.73 -0.35 -28.15
N GLY A 129 -7.64 0.19 -27.33
CA GLY A 129 -9.04 -0.22 -27.27
C GLY A 129 -9.38 -1.25 -26.18
N TYR A 130 -8.51 -1.52 -25.23
CA TYR A 130 -8.83 -2.27 -24.02
C TYR A 130 -9.81 -1.50 -23.12
N GLY A 131 -10.71 -2.21 -22.45
CA GLY A 131 -11.33 -1.70 -21.24
C GLY A 131 -10.32 -1.77 -20.08
N THR A 132 -10.18 -0.71 -19.29
CA THR A 132 -9.18 -0.67 -18.24
C THR A 132 -9.81 -0.37 -16.89
N PHE A 133 -9.42 -1.11 -15.84
CA PHE A 133 -9.89 -0.83 -14.48
C PHE A 133 -8.84 -1.15 -13.45
N ALA A 134 -8.93 -0.47 -12.31
CA ALA A 134 -8.15 -0.78 -11.13
C ALA A 134 -9.06 -0.92 -9.91
N VAL A 135 -8.73 -1.87 -9.02
CA VAL A 135 -9.36 -2.00 -7.69
C VAL A 135 -8.29 -2.18 -6.63
N GLY A 136 -8.51 -1.55 -5.46
CA GLY A 136 -7.64 -1.64 -4.29
C GLY A 136 -6.62 -0.51 -4.15
N LYS A 137 -5.44 -0.82 -3.63
CA LYS A 137 -4.38 0.14 -3.29
C LYS A 137 -3.82 0.84 -4.52
N TRP A 138 -3.82 2.17 -4.47
CA TRP A 138 -3.15 2.99 -5.50
C TRP A 138 -1.71 3.34 -5.12
N HIS A 139 -1.52 4.13 -4.10
CA HIS A 139 -0.22 4.55 -3.53
C HIS A 139 0.79 5.10 -4.55
N LEU A 140 0.30 5.82 -5.58
CA LEU A 140 1.09 6.41 -6.69
C LEU A 140 0.70 7.87 -6.96
N ALA A 141 0.10 8.53 -5.99
CA ALA A 141 -0.19 9.97 -6.02
C ALA A 141 0.32 10.61 -4.73
N PRO A 142 0.81 11.86 -4.77
CA PRO A 142 1.16 12.58 -3.55
C PRO A 142 -0.04 12.64 -2.60
N MET A 143 0.13 12.28 -1.34
CA MET A 143 -0.98 12.16 -0.39
C MET A 143 -1.71 13.48 -0.15
N GLU A 144 -1.02 14.61 -0.27
CA GLU A 144 -1.65 15.95 -0.23
C GLU A 144 -2.66 16.19 -1.38
N GLN A 145 -2.57 15.39 -2.46
CA GLN A 145 -3.46 15.45 -3.62
C GLN A 145 -4.56 14.38 -3.56
N ALA A 146 -4.53 13.49 -2.58
CA ALA A 146 -5.50 12.41 -2.43
C ALA A 146 -6.82 12.88 -1.80
N SER A 147 -7.23 14.12 -2.01
CA SER A 147 -8.47 14.70 -1.48
C SER A 147 -9.57 14.78 -2.54
N ALA A 148 -10.82 14.91 -2.11
CA ALA A 148 -11.97 15.12 -3.00
C ALA A 148 -11.87 16.40 -3.86
N ALA A 149 -10.93 17.30 -3.55
CA ALA A 149 -10.64 18.50 -4.33
C ALA A 149 -9.53 18.29 -5.38
N GLY A 150 -8.85 17.15 -5.36
CA GLY A 150 -7.70 16.88 -6.24
C GLY A 150 -6.47 17.70 -5.90
N PRO A 151 -5.57 17.94 -6.91
CA PRO A 151 -5.72 17.63 -8.34
C PRO A 151 -5.79 16.12 -8.64
N PHE A 152 -6.50 15.74 -9.69
CA PHE A 152 -6.77 14.34 -10.01
C PHE A 152 -5.85 13.76 -11.10
N ASP A 153 -4.86 14.51 -11.58
CA ASP A 153 -4.02 14.14 -12.71
C ASP A 153 -3.10 12.94 -12.44
N GLN A 154 -2.88 12.59 -11.16
CA GLN A 154 -2.12 11.42 -10.74
C GLN A 154 -3.01 10.28 -10.18
N TRP A 155 -4.32 10.45 -10.20
CA TRP A 155 -5.27 9.45 -9.79
C TRP A 155 -5.44 8.35 -10.86
N PRO A 156 -5.91 7.14 -10.50
CA PRO A 156 -5.99 6.01 -11.43
C PRO A 156 -6.71 6.34 -12.73
N VAL A 157 -7.83 7.08 -12.67
CA VAL A 157 -8.62 7.44 -13.85
C VAL A 157 -7.82 8.31 -14.82
N ALA A 158 -7.08 9.30 -14.33
CA ALA A 158 -6.23 10.13 -15.17
C ALA A 158 -5.00 9.39 -15.72
N ARG A 159 -4.59 8.32 -15.02
CA ARG A 159 -3.46 7.46 -15.41
C ARG A 159 -3.89 6.22 -16.21
N GLY A 160 -5.03 6.32 -16.92
CA GLY A 160 -5.45 5.40 -17.97
C GLY A 160 -6.47 4.35 -17.57
N PHE A 161 -6.91 4.28 -16.32
CA PHE A 161 -7.97 3.37 -15.91
C PHE A 161 -9.35 4.02 -16.15
N ASN A 162 -10.22 3.35 -16.89
CA ASN A 162 -11.59 3.85 -17.13
C ASN A 162 -12.44 3.85 -15.85
N ARG A 163 -12.15 2.94 -14.93
CA ARG A 163 -12.82 2.80 -13.63
C ARG A 163 -11.79 2.52 -12.53
N TYR A 164 -12.07 3.04 -11.36
CA TYR A 164 -11.31 2.78 -10.16
C TYR A 164 -12.24 2.57 -8.96
N TYR A 165 -11.86 1.63 -8.07
CA TYR A 165 -12.47 1.48 -6.77
C TYR A 165 -11.43 0.97 -5.76
N GLY A 166 -11.21 1.72 -4.67
CA GLY A 166 -10.19 1.31 -3.68
C GLY A 166 -9.77 2.46 -2.79
N PHE A 167 -8.51 2.44 -2.35
CA PHE A 167 -7.95 3.44 -1.45
C PHE A 167 -6.64 4.03 -2.01
N MET A 168 -6.36 5.28 -1.62
CA MET A 168 -5.28 6.07 -2.23
C MET A 168 -3.96 5.95 -1.48
N ASP A 169 -4.00 5.69 -0.17
CA ASP A 169 -2.83 5.64 0.74
C ASP A 169 -2.09 4.29 0.69
N GLY A 170 -0.99 4.20 1.47
CA GLY A 170 -0.16 3.02 1.63
C GLY A 170 -0.85 1.88 2.37
N GLU A 171 -1.78 2.19 3.27
CA GLU A 171 -2.56 1.24 4.05
C GLU A 171 -4.00 1.71 4.25
N THR A 172 -4.86 0.82 4.69
CA THR A 172 -6.21 1.14 5.17
C THR A 172 -6.74 0.02 6.06
N ASP A 173 -7.64 0.34 6.98
CA ASP A 173 -8.36 -0.67 7.78
C ASP A 173 -9.23 -1.55 6.88
N GLN A 174 -9.24 -2.86 7.11
CA GLN A 174 -9.94 -3.80 6.23
C GLN A 174 -11.45 -3.86 6.50
N PHE A 175 -11.88 -3.43 7.70
CA PHE A 175 -13.28 -3.36 8.10
C PHE A 175 -13.87 -1.96 7.95
N HIS A 176 -13.02 -0.91 8.01
CA HIS A 176 -13.43 0.50 7.95
C HIS A 176 -12.50 1.29 7.00
N PRO A 177 -12.42 0.90 5.70
CA PRO A 177 -11.49 1.52 4.77
C PRO A 177 -11.90 2.94 4.37
N GLU A 178 -10.91 3.79 4.04
CA GLU A 178 -11.13 5.05 3.34
C GLU A 178 -11.24 4.79 1.84
N LEU A 179 -12.45 4.75 1.30
CA LEU A 179 -12.72 4.34 -0.08
C LEU A 179 -12.93 5.50 -1.04
N VAL A 180 -12.51 5.25 -2.27
CA VAL A 180 -12.70 6.12 -3.43
C VAL A 180 -13.28 5.30 -4.59
N ALA A 181 -14.31 5.83 -5.25
CA ALA A 181 -14.80 5.32 -6.53
C ALA A 181 -14.54 6.37 -7.62
N ASP A 182 -13.75 6.00 -8.62
CA ASP A 182 -13.22 6.90 -9.65
C ASP A 182 -12.47 8.10 -9.01
N ASN A 183 -13.11 9.26 -8.86
CA ASN A 183 -12.53 10.46 -8.24
C ASN A 183 -13.36 10.96 -7.03
N HIS A 184 -14.17 10.11 -6.44
CA HIS A 184 -15.06 10.50 -5.33
C HIS A 184 -14.87 9.61 -4.11
N PRO A 185 -14.73 10.16 -2.90
CA PRO A 185 -14.86 9.38 -1.68
C PRO A 185 -16.23 8.70 -1.61
N VAL A 186 -16.24 7.47 -1.16
CA VAL A 186 -17.47 6.67 -1.00
C VAL A 186 -17.41 5.89 0.30
N ASP A 187 -18.57 5.63 0.87
CA ASP A 187 -18.68 4.76 2.04
C ASP A 187 -18.63 3.28 1.65
N ALA A 188 -18.21 2.43 2.58
CA ALA A 188 -18.31 0.99 2.43
C ALA A 188 -19.80 0.58 2.26
N PRO A 189 -20.10 -0.40 1.40
CA PRO A 189 -21.50 -0.78 1.11
C PRO A 189 -22.22 -1.47 2.28
N ARG A 190 -21.48 -1.88 3.31
CA ARG A 190 -21.97 -2.53 4.54
C ARG A 190 -21.08 -2.11 5.71
N THR A 191 -21.53 -2.28 6.93
CA THR A 191 -20.71 -2.09 8.13
C THR A 191 -19.91 -3.35 8.48
N ALA A 192 -18.92 -3.22 9.36
CA ALA A 192 -18.16 -4.36 9.88
C ALA A 192 -19.07 -5.39 10.58
N GLU A 193 -20.09 -4.92 11.32
CA GLU A 193 -21.08 -5.76 12.00
C GLU A 193 -21.97 -6.51 11.01
N GLU A 194 -22.21 -5.96 9.83
CA GLU A 194 -22.92 -6.58 8.72
C GLU A 194 -22.01 -7.55 7.90
N GLY A 195 -20.79 -7.75 8.35
CA GLY A 195 -19.82 -8.65 7.75
C GLY A 195 -19.05 -8.04 6.57
N TYR A 196 -18.81 -6.73 6.56
CA TYR A 196 -17.96 -6.10 5.55
C TYR A 196 -16.50 -6.51 5.73
N HIS A 197 -15.82 -6.73 4.62
CA HIS A 197 -14.36 -6.83 4.53
C HIS A 197 -13.87 -6.34 3.17
N LEU A 198 -12.84 -5.50 3.16
CA LEU A 198 -12.34 -4.83 1.97
C LEU A 198 -11.97 -5.81 0.85
N SER A 199 -11.24 -6.90 1.14
CA SER A 199 -10.82 -7.85 0.10
C SER A 199 -12.00 -8.47 -0.64
N GLU A 200 -13.15 -8.70 0.04
CA GLU A 200 -14.39 -9.19 -0.59
C GLU A 200 -14.99 -8.15 -1.54
N ASP A 201 -15.10 -6.91 -1.05
CA ASP A 201 -15.69 -5.80 -1.82
C ASP A 201 -14.87 -5.49 -3.07
N LEU A 202 -13.53 -5.50 -2.98
CA LEU A 202 -12.66 -5.30 -4.15
C LEU A 202 -12.96 -6.30 -5.27
N ILE A 203 -13.19 -7.57 -4.92
CA ILE A 203 -13.50 -8.60 -5.93
C ILE A 203 -14.95 -8.48 -6.44
N ASP A 204 -15.90 -8.09 -5.59
CA ASP A 204 -17.26 -7.78 -6.03
C ASP A 204 -17.27 -6.66 -7.07
N GLN A 205 -16.50 -5.58 -6.83
CA GLN A 205 -16.36 -4.48 -7.77
C GLN A 205 -15.63 -4.89 -9.06
N ALA A 206 -14.53 -5.66 -8.95
CA ALA A 206 -13.81 -6.15 -10.12
C ALA A 206 -14.71 -6.99 -11.03
N LEU A 207 -15.43 -7.96 -10.46
CA LEU A 207 -16.35 -8.82 -11.20
C LEU A 207 -17.52 -8.03 -11.82
N ARG A 208 -18.06 -7.04 -11.11
CA ARG A 208 -19.09 -6.14 -11.64
C ARG A 208 -18.56 -5.35 -12.85
N ILE A 209 -17.37 -4.74 -12.73
CA ILE A 209 -16.77 -3.97 -13.82
C ILE A 209 -16.50 -4.86 -15.05
N ILE A 210 -15.95 -6.07 -14.85
CA ILE A 210 -15.72 -7.01 -15.94
C ILE A 210 -17.04 -7.40 -16.63
N SER A 211 -18.10 -7.66 -15.85
CA SER A 211 -19.43 -8.02 -16.35
C SER A 211 -20.02 -6.86 -17.18
N ASP A 212 -19.90 -5.62 -16.70
CA ASP A 212 -20.35 -4.42 -17.42
C ASP A 212 -19.63 -4.27 -18.76
N TYR A 213 -18.29 -4.43 -18.77
CA TYR A 213 -17.50 -4.40 -20.01
C TYR A 213 -17.94 -5.47 -20.99
N LYS A 214 -18.01 -6.72 -20.54
CA LYS A 214 -18.35 -7.85 -21.41
C LYS A 214 -19.81 -7.84 -21.84
N GLY A 215 -20.70 -7.27 -21.04
CA GLY A 215 -22.12 -7.08 -21.41
C GLY A 215 -22.31 -6.08 -22.55
N VAL A 216 -21.52 -5.01 -22.58
CA VAL A 216 -21.62 -3.93 -23.56
C VAL A 216 -20.68 -4.11 -24.76
N ARG A 217 -19.50 -4.69 -24.53
CA ARG A 217 -18.45 -4.88 -25.53
C ARG A 217 -17.85 -6.28 -25.41
N PRO A 218 -18.58 -7.34 -25.79
CA PRO A 218 -18.19 -8.73 -25.60
C PRO A 218 -16.91 -9.12 -26.33
N ASP A 219 -16.62 -8.48 -27.46
CA ASP A 219 -15.46 -8.65 -28.33
C ASP A 219 -14.19 -7.95 -27.83
N ARG A 220 -14.31 -7.02 -26.86
CA ARG A 220 -13.17 -6.26 -26.39
C ARG A 220 -12.50 -6.89 -25.19
N PRO A 221 -11.15 -6.99 -25.18
CA PRO A 221 -10.41 -7.42 -24.01
C PRO A 221 -10.36 -6.31 -22.95
N PHE A 222 -9.93 -6.69 -21.74
CA PHE A 222 -9.75 -5.76 -20.65
C PHE A 222 -8.39 -5.95 -19.95
N LEU A 223 -7.90 -4.85 -19.34
CA LEU A 223 -6.82 -4.82 -18.37
C LEU A 223 -7.43 -4.54 -16.99
N GLY A 224 -7.20 -5.44 -16.04
CA GLY A 224 -7.50 -5.26 -14.63
C GLY A 224 -6.22 -5.16 -13.79
N TYR A 225 -6.17 -4.17 -12.92
CA TYR A 225 -5.17 -4.04 -11.87
C TYR A 225 -5.86 -4.27 -10.53
N VAL A 226 -5.62 -5.43 -9.92
CA VAL A 226 -6.25 -5.86 -8.67
C VAL A 226 -5.17 -5.86 -7.58
N ALA A 227 -5.09 -4.77 -6.84
CA ALA A 227 -4.07 -4.53 -5.83
C ALA A 227 -4.70 -4.60 -4.44
N PHE A 228 -4.60 -5.77 -3.80
CA PHE A 228 -5.11 -5.92 -2.44
C PHE A 228 -4.36 -5.03 -1.45
N GLY A 229 -5.02 -4.64 -0.34
CA GLY A 229 -4.34 -4.17 0.85
C GLY A 229 -3.71 -5.32 1.63
N ALA A 230 -4.17 -6.54 1.39
CA ALA A 230 -3.62 -7.76 1.96
C ALA A 230 -2.27 -8.10 1.29
N THR A 231 -1.25 -8.44 2.06
CA THR A 231 -1.19 -8.75 3.48
C THR A 231 -0.48 -7.65 4.30
N HIS A 232 -0.50 -6.41 3.84
CA HIS A 232 0.00 -5.27 4.63
C HIS A 232 -0.79 -5.13 5.94
N ALA A 233 -0.14 -4.66 6.98
CA ALA A 233 -0.84 -4.32 8.22
C ALA A 233 -1.92 -3.23 7.98
N PRO A 234 -3.03 -3.25 8.74
CA PRO A 234 -3.35 -4.18 9.82
C PRO A 234 -3.70 -5.58 9.31
N HIS A 235 -3.17 -6.62 9.95
CA HIS A 235 -3.52 -7.99 9.63
C HIS A 235 -4.91 -8.31 10.19
N GLN A 236 -5.93 -8.08 9.40
CA GLN A 236 -7.33 -8.23 9.79
C GLN A 236 -8.02 -9.25 8.87
N ALA A 237 -8.80 -10.15 9.45
CA ALA A 237 -9.54 -11.17 8.72
C ALA A 237 -10.87 -11.50 9.42
N PRO A 238 -11.88 -12.02 8.69
CA PRO A 238 -13.11 -12.48 9.31
C PRO A 238 -12.86 -13.54 10.38
N ALA A 239 -13.65 -13.52 11.45
CA ALA A 239 -13.46 -14.37 12.64
C ALA A 239 -13.37 -15.88 12.33
N SER A 240 -14.04 -16.35 11.26
CA SER A 240 -13.99 -17.74 10.82
C SER A 240 -12.59 -18.17 10.37
N TYR A 241 -11.85 -17.28 9.67
CA TYR A 241 -10.47 -17.52 9.26
C TYR A 241 -9.53 -17.44 10.46
N MET A 242 -9.73 -16.46 11.35
CA MET A 242 -8.97 -16.37 12.61
C MET A 242 -9.08 -17.66 13.45
N ALA A 243 -10.28 -18.25 13.53
CA ALA A 243 -10.50 -19.50 14.25
C ALA A 243 -9.77 -20.70 13.63
N LYS A 244 -9.61 -20.72 12.29
CA LYS A 244 -8.93 -21.79 11.55
C LYS A 244 -7.45 -21.93 11.92
N TYR A 245 -6.80 -20.82 12.29
CA TYR A 245 -5.37 -20.78 12.58
C TYR A 245 -5.04 -20.83 14.08
N ARG A 246 -6.04 -20.88 14.97
CA ARG A 246 -5.79 -20.91 16.43
C ARG A 246 -4.87 -22.05 16.82
N GLY A 247 -3.72 -21.71 17.46
CA GLY A 247 -2.73 -22.65 17.95
C GLY A 247 -1.79 -23.25 16.88
N LYS A 248 -1.91 -22.86 15.61
CA LYS A 248 -1.07 -23.43 14.54
C LYS A 248 0.40 -22.96 14.59
N TYR A 249 0.70 -21.90 15.29
CA TYR A 249 2.03 -21.29 15.35
C TYR A 249 2.66 -21.28 16.74
N ASP A 250 2.08 -22.04 17.69
CA ASP A 250 2.58 -22.16 19.08
C ASP A 250 3.98 -22.79 19.15
N GLU A 251 4.39 -23.58 18.14
CA GLU A 251 5.74 -24.17 18.03
C GLU A 251 6.84 -23.16 17.67
N GLY A 252 6.47 -21.94 17.23
CA GLY A 252 7.34 -20.82 17.00
C GLY A 252 8.04 -20.77 15.65
N TRP A 253 8.62 -19.61 15.41
CA TRP A 253 9.18 -19.25 14.09
C TRP A 253 10.39 -20.09 13.67
N ASP A 254 11.22 -20.57 14.58
CA ASP A 254 12.40 -21.38 14.24
C ASP A 254 11.97 -22.73 13.61
N ILE A 255 11.01 -23.40 14.23
CA ILE A 255 10.49 -24.69 13.75
C ILE A 255 9.70 -24.51 12.44
N VAL A 256 8.85 -23.50 12.39
CA VAL A 256 8.05 -23.19 11.18
C VAL A 256 8.96 -22.86 10.02
N ARG A 257 10.00 -22.05 10.23
CA ARG A 257 10.99 -21.67 9.21
C ARG A 257 11.71 -22.88 8.63
N GLU A 258 12.19 -23.79 9.49
CA GLU A 258 12.80 -25.04 9.02
C GLU A 258 11.82 -25.92 8.24
N ARG A 259 10.56 -25.99 8.69
CA ARG A 259 9.52 -26.79 8.01
C ARG A 259 9.25 -26.24 6.62
N TRP A 260 9.08 -24.92 6.46
CA TRP A 260 8.87 -24.29 5.17
C TRP A 260 10.08 -24.46 4.26
N PHE A 261 11.27 -24.28 4.77
CA PHE A 261 12.51 -24.51 4.03
C PHE A 261 12.61 -25.95 3.49
N LYS A 262 12.33 -26.95 4.33
CA LYS A 262 12.31 -28.37 3.90
C LYS A 262 11.26 -28.62 2.82
N LYS A 263 10.08 -27.99 2.92
CA LYS A 263 9.03 -28.07 1.90
C LYS A 263 9.47 -27.41 0.58
N GLN A 264 10.13 -26.26 0.63
CA GLN A 264 10.67 -25.58 -0.57
C GLN A 264 11.66 -26.47 -1.32
N ILE A 265 12.59 -27.14 -0.62
CA ILE A 265 13.53 -28.11 -1.22
C ILE A 265 12.74 -29.29 -1.80
N ALA A 266 11.84 -29.90 -1.03
CA ALA A 266 11.10 -31.08 -1.45
C ALA A 266 10.22 -30.84 -2.68
N THR A 267 9.71 -29.63 -2.84
CA THR A 267 8.89 -29.23 -3.99
C THR A 267 9.72 -28.62 -5.13
N GLY A 268 11.03 -28.41 -4.92
CA GLY A 268 11.94 -27.82 -5.91
C GLY A 268 11.66 -26.34 -6.19
N VAL A 269 11.12 -25.61 -5.22
CA VAL A 269 10.98 -24.15 -5.26
C VAL A 269 12.36 -23.49 -5.16
N ILE A 270 13.23 -24.10 -4.35
CA ILE A 270 14.64 -23.76 -4.23
C ILE A 270 15.51 -24.99 -4.54
N PRO A 271 16.76 -24.83 -5.00
CA PRO A 271 17.71 -25.92 -5.16
C PRO A 271 17.97 -26.69 -3.86
N ALA A 272 18.30 -27.98 -4.00
CA ALA A 272 18.50 -28.87 -2.86
C ALA A 272 19.76 -28.52 -2.01
N ASP A 273 20.70 -27.81 -2.59
CA ASP A 273 21.93 -27.35 -1.98
C ASP A 273 21.82 -25.92 -1.36
N THR A 274 20.65 -25.32 -1.41
CA THR A 274 20.40 -24.01 -0.79
C THR A 274 20.66 -24.09 0.73
N VAL A 275 21.35 -23.11 1.25
CA VAL A 275 21.59 -22.96 2.69
C VAL A 275 20.54 -22.06 3.29
N LEU A 276 19.95 -22.46 4.41
CA LEU A 276 19.04 -21.60 5.16
C LEU A 276 19.84 -20.48 5.82
N SER A 277 19.51 -19.22 5.54
CA SER A 277 20.19 -18.08 6.13
C SER A 277 20.06 -18.09 7.68
N PRO A 278 21.05 -17.57 8.43
CA PRO A 278 20.95 -17.44 9.87
C PRO A 278 19.80 -16.49 10.26
N ARG A 279 19.46 -16.44 11.55
CA ARG A 279 18.53 -15.42 12.06
C ARG A 279 19.08 -14.03 11.76
N ASN A 280 18.20 -13.15 11.35
CA ASN A 280 18.56 -11.74 11.17
C ASN A 280 18.93 -11.09 12.49
N PRO A 281 19.82 -10.09 12.50
CA PRO A 281 20.14 -9.34 13.71
C PRO A 281 18.88 -8.83 14.41
N GLY A 282 18.79 -9.07 15.73
CA GLY A 282 17.65 -8.67 16.56
C GLY A 282 16.52 -9.69 16.65
N VAL A 283 16.51 -10.74 15.83
CA VAL A 283 15.56 -11.86 15.99
C VAL A 283 16.06 -12.79 17.08
N GLN A 284 15.32 -12.88 18.17
CA GLN A 284 15.64 -13.78 19.29
C GLN A 284 15.29 -15.23 18.94
N PRO A 285 16.00 -16.23 19.50
CA PRO A 285 15.54 -17.61 19.49
C PRO A 285 14.16 -17.73 20.14
N TRP A 286 13.26 -18.53 19.54
CA TRP A 286 11.92 -18.70 20.09
C TRP A 286 11.92 -19.18 21.55
N ASP A 287 12.81 -20.11 21.86
CA ASP A 287 12.92 -20.72 23.21
C ASP A 287 13.42 -19.73 24.28
N GLU A 288 13.96 -18.57 23.89
CA GLU A 288 14.43 -17.54 24.84
C GLU A 288 13.33 -16.50 25.12
N LEU A 289 12.20 -16.56 24.42
CA LEU A 289 11.05 -15.69 24.67
C LEU A 289 10.28 -16.14 25.92
N SER A 290 9.71 -15.18 26.65
CA SER A 290 8.75 -15.46 27.71
C SER A 290 7.45 -16.06 27.17
N ASP A 291 6.66 -16.72 28.01
CA ASP A 291 5.37 -17.33 27.65
C ASP A 291 4.42 -16.31 27.02
N ASN A 292 4.42 -15.05 27.49
CA ASN A 292 3.55 -14.00 26.94
C ASN A 292 4.05 -13.49 25.59
N GLU A 293 5.37 -13.38 25.38
CA GLU A 293 5.95 -13.06 24.07
C GLU A 293 5.63 -14.13 23.04
N GLN A 294 5.78 -15.40 23.39
CA GLN A 294 5.45 -16.53 22.51
C GLN A 294 3.97 -16.54 22.15
N ARG A 295 3.06 -16.38 23.12
CA ARG A 295 1.62 -16.34 22.89
C ARG A 295 1.20 -15.16 22.02
N LEU A 296 1.74 -13.97 22.28
CA LEU A 296 1.48 -12.78 21.49
C LEU A 296 1.97 -12.95 20.04
N ALA A 297 3.23 -13.37 19.88
CA ALA A 297 3.83 -13.58 18.59
C ALA A 297 3.08 -14.64 17.75
N ALA A 298 2.71 -15.77 18.36
CA ALA A 298 1.92 -16.81 17.69
C ALA A 298 0.56 -16.26 17.21
N ARG A 299 -0.13 -15.50 18.06
CA ARG A 299 -1.43 -14.91 17.73
C ARG A 299 -1.36 -13.89 16.59
N LEU A 300 -0.30 -13.08 16.53
CA LEU A 300 -0.06 -12.12 15.45
C LEU A 300 0.20 -12.84 14.12
N GLN A 301 0.89 -13.98 14.12
CA GLN A 301 1.09 -14.80 12.93
C GLN A 301 -0.21 -15.50 12.48
N GLU A 302 -1.05 -15.93 13.42
CA GLU A 302 -2.38 -16.48 13.11
C GLU A 302 -3.23 -15.45 12.33
N ALA A 303 -3.15 -14.17 12.72
CA ALA A 303 -3.85 -13.08 12.03
C ALA A 303 -3.35 -12.88 10.60
N PHE A 304 -2.03 -12.87 10.40
CA PHE A 304 -1.44 -12.80 9.06
C PHE A 304 -1.89 -14.00 8.19
N ALA A 305 -1.79 -15.22 8.72
CA ALA A 305 -2.15 -16.42 7.99
C ALA A 305 -3.65 -16.45 7.62
N ALA A 306 -4.51 -16.03 8.54
CA ALA A 306 -5.94 -15.89 8.31
C ALA A 306 -6.24 -14.85 7.22
N PHE A 307 -5.49 -13.74 7.20
CA PHE A 307 -5.66 -12.68 6.22
C PHE A 307 -5.24 -13.11 4.80
N LEU A 308 -4.13 -13.84 4.67
CA LEU A 308 -3.68 -14.38 3.39
C LEU A 308 -4.64 -15.46 2.87
N ASP A 309 -5.08 -16.40 3.71
CA ASP A 309 -6.06 -17.45 3.37
C ASP A 309 -7.39 -16.83 2.89
N HIS A 310 -7.91 -15.84 3.63
CA HIS A 310 -9.11 -15.11 3.20
C HIS A 310 -8.91 -14.42 1.85
N THR A 311 -7.74 -13.84 1.61
CA THR A 311 -7.43 -13.18 0.33
C THR A 311 -7.29 -14.19 -0.81
N ASP A 312 -6.73 -15.38 -0.56
CA ASP A 312 -6.70 -16.47 -1.53
C ASP A 312 -8.11 -16.90 -1.97
N ASP A 313 -9.05 -16.98 -1.03
CA ASP A 313 -10.46 -17.27 -1.36
C ASP A 313 -11.06 -16.18 -2.25
N GLN A 314 -10.69 -14.91 -2.05
CA GLN A 314 -11.15 -13.82 -2.93
C GLN A 314 -10.55 -13.94 -4.34
N ILE A 315 -9.28 -14.34 -4.46
CA ILE A 315 -8.65 -14.67 -5.75
C ILE A 315 -9.40 -15.84 -6.41
N GLY A 316 -9.78 -16.85 -5.63
CA GLY A 316 -10.62 -17.97 -6.08
C GLY A 316 -11.96 -17.50 -6.65
N ARG A 317 -12.63 -16.54 -5.99
CA ARG A 317 -13.87 -15.93 -6.48
C ARG A 317 -13.67 -15.18 -7.80
N LEU A 318 -12.57 -14.45 -7.96
CA LEU A 318 -12.22 -13.78 -9.23
C LEU A 318 -12.05 -14.82 -10.34
N VAL A 319 -11.28 -15.87 -10.11
CA VAL A 319 -11.02 -16.94 -11.10
C VAL A 319 -12.32 -17.65 -11.48
N GLU A 320 -13.16 -17.97 -10.51
CA GLU A 320 -14.46 -18.61 -10.78
C GLU A 320 -15.42 -17.69 -11.56
N GLY A 321 -15.41 -16.39 -11.25
CA GLY A 321 -16.15 -15.40 -12.01
C GLY A 321 -15.70 -15.32 -13.49
N LEU A 322 -14.39 -15.29 -13.73
CA LEU A 322 -13.81 -15.34 -15.08
C LEU A 322 -14.19 -16.64 -15.81
N ARG A 323 -14.17 -17.78 -15.11
CA ARG A 323 -14.56 -19.08 -15.67
C ARG A 323 -16.04 -19.09 -16.09
N LYS A 324 -16.95 -18.62 -15.22
CA LYS A 324 -18.39 -18.52 -15.51
C LYS A 324 -18.69 -17.62 -16.69
N MET A 325 -17.90 -16.54 -16.86
CA MET A 325 -18.01 -15.64 -18.01
C MET A 325 -17.33 -16.18 -19.29
N GLY A 326 -16.67 -17.36 -19.23
CA GLY A 326 -15.90 -17.91 -20.37
C GLY A 326 -14.65 -17.11 -20.73
N GLN A 327 -14.10 -16.35 -19.80
CA GLN A 327 -12.97 -15.44 -20.04
C GLN A 327 -11.62 -15.99 -19.56
N LEU A 328 -11.62 -16.97 -18.63
CA LEU A 328 -10.41 -17.43 -17.93
C LEU A 328 -9.34 -17.95 -18.89
N ASP A 329 -9.70 -18.75 -19.90
CA ASP A 329 -8.75 -19.39 -20.79
C ASP A 329 -7.94 -18.37 -21.63
N ASN A 330 -8.58 -17.24 -21.99
CA ASN A 330 -7.92 -16.15 -22.69
C ASN A 330 -7.61 -14.95 -21.79
N THR A 331 -7.27 -15.19 -20.55
CA THR A 331 -6.82 -14.18 -19.61
C THR A 331 -5.39 -14.47 -19.13
N VAL A 332 -4.48 -13.52 -19.38
CA VAL A 332 -3.16 -13.50 -18.74
C VAL A 332 -3.38 -13.03 -17.30
N LEU A 333 -3.16 -13.91 -16.34
CA LEU A 333 -3.27 -13.63 -14.92
C LEU A 333 -1.89 -13.74 -14.28
N VAL A 334 -1.40 -12.63 -13.73
CA VAL A 334 -0.11 -12.55 -13.02
C VAL A 334 -0.40 -12.22 -11.57
N ILE A 335 0.08 -13.06 -10.65
CA ILE A 335 -0.04 -12.84 -9.20
C ILE A 335 1.35 -12.74 -8.61
N HIS A 336 1.65 -11.65 -7.92
CA HIS A 336 2.93 -11.47 -7.24
C HIS A 336 2.80 -10.53 -6.04
N ALA A 337 3.84 -10.48 -5.20
CA ALA A 337 3.96 -9.49 -4.15
C ALA A 337 4.71 -8.24 -4.62
N ASP A 338 4.55 -7.10 -3.95
CA ASP A 338 5.22 -5.85 -4.30
C ASP A 338 6.53 -5.62 -3.54
N ASN A 339 6.78 -6.30 -2.44
CA ASN A 339 8.06 -6.38 -1.73
C ASN A 339 8.07 -7.61 -0.81
N GLY A 340 9.21 -7.90 -0.20
CA GLY A 340 9.31 -8.96 0.78
C GLY A 340 8.47 -8.71 2.03
N ALA A 341 8.32 -9.73 2.88
CA ALA A 341 7.62 -9.66 4.15
C ALA A 341 8.12 -8.49 5.00
N SER A 342 7.21 -7.80 5.68
CA SER A 342 7.47 -6.56 6.41
C SER A 342 8.03 -6.82 7.80
N GLN A 343 9.03 -6.01 8.21
CA GLN A 343 9.56 -5.98 9.57
C GLN A 343 8.93 -4.87 10.43
N GLU A 344 7.91 -4.20 9.97
CA GLU A 344 7.38 -2.97 10.58
C GLU A 344 6.69 -3.19 11.92
N GLY A 345 6.32 -4.44 12.25
CA GLY A 345 5.88 -4.81 13.58
C GLY A 345 6.96 -4.82 14.67
N GLY A 346 8.23 -4.58 14.30
CA GLY A 346 9.34 -4.54 15.25
C GLY A 346 9.70 -5.92 15.83
N PRO A 347 10.49 -5.95 16.91
CA PRO A 347 10.98 -7.21 17.47
C PRO A 347 9.89 -8.07 18.13
N TYR A 348 8.82 -7.46 18.65
CA TYR A 348 7.78 -8.13 19.44
C TYR A 348 6.41 -8.17 18.77
N GLY A 349 6.25 -7.51 17.64
CA GLY A 349 4.93 -7.21 17.04
C GLY A 349 4.23 -6.05 17.75
N VAL A 350 3.14 -5.60 17.18
CA VAL A 350 2.33 -4.49 17.71
C VAL A 350 0.84 -4.82 17.65
N MET A 351 0.10 -4.38 18.66
CA MET A 351 -1.36 -4.47 18.70
C MET A 351 -2.04 -3.30 17.97
N HIS A 352 -1.44 -2.11 18.08
CA HIS A 352 -1.89 -0.89 17.44
C HIS A 352 -0.68 -0.11 16.95
N GLU A 353 -0.45 -0.05 15.65
CA GLU A 353 0.68 0.67 15.05
C GLU A 353 0.71 2.14 15.47
N MET A 354 -0.45 2.78 15.64
CA MET A 354 -0.52 4.15 16.12
C MET A 354 0.09 4.35 17.51
N LYS A 355 0.17 3.33 18.38
CA LYS A 355 0.92 3.41 19.66
C LYS A 355 2.41 3.54 19.39
N PHE A 356 2.96 2.74 18.50
CA PHE A 356 4.35 2.83 18.08
C PHE A 356 4.69 4.23 17.52
N PHE A 357 3.82 4.76 16.67
CA PHE A 357 3.96 6.11 16.11
C PHE A 357 3.85 7.23 17.14
N ASN A 358 3.23 6.97 18.26
CA ASN A 358 3.22 7.87 19.40
C ASN A 358 4.42 7.68 20.35
N ALA A 359 5.38 6.80 20.00
CA ALA A 359 6.50 6.37 20.83
C ALA A 359 6.04 5.69 22.14
N ILE A 360 4.93 4.96 22.08
CA ILE A 360 4.42 4.13 23.15
C ILE A 360 4.85 2.69 22.82
N PHE A 361 5.83 2.21 23.55
CA PHE A 361 6.31 0.83 23.42
C PHE A 361 5.56 -0.03 24.43
N GLU A 362 4.56 -0.77 23.98
CA GLU A 362 3.88 -1.75 24.82
C GLU A 362 4.81 -2.93 25.07
N THR A 363 4.86 -3.35 26.32
CA THR A 363 5.47 -4.64 26.64
C THR A 363 4.51 -5.76 26.24
N PRO A 364 5.02 -6.96 25.90
CA PRO A 364 4.17 -8.13 25.63
C PRO A 364 3.16 -8.41 26.77
N ASP A 365 3.54 -8.16 28.03
CA ASP A 365 2.64 -8.31 29.19
C ASP A 365 1.48 -7.30 29.22
N GLN A 366 1.63 -6.17 28.57
CA GLN A 366 0.55 -5.19 28.39
C GLN A 366 -0.35 -5.58 27.24
N ALA A 367 0.26 -5.89 26.07
CA ALA A 367 -0.46 -6.24 24.85
C ALA A 367 -1.29 -7.54 24.96
N ILE A 368 -0.81 -8.51 25.76
CA ILE A 368 -1.49 -9.81 25.93
C ILE A 368 -2.90 -9.72 26.52
N LYS A 369 -3.25 -8.59 27.15
CA LYS A 369 -4.58 -8.40 27.76
C LYS A 369 -5.69 -8.34 26.72
N ASP A 370 -5.36 -7.83 25.52
CA ASP A 370 -6.27 -7.62 24.42
C ASP A 370 -5.99 -8.61 23.25
N ILE A 371 -5.37 -9.76 23.56
CA ILE A 371 -4.95 -10.75 22.57
C ILE A 371 -6.08 -11.27 21.70
N ASP A 372 -7.31 -11.31 22.21
CA ASP A 372 -8.47 -11.79 21.48
C ASP A 372 -8.99 -10.78 20.44
N ASP A 373 -8.61 -9.50 20.54
CA ASP A 373 -8.91 -8.47 19.54
C ASP A 373 -8.02 -8.56 18.30
N ILE A 374 -6.85 -9.23 18.40
CA ILE A 374 -5.91 -9.40 17.28
C ILE A 374 -6.63 -10.05 16.08
N GLY A 375 -6.50 -9.38 14.94
CA GLY A 375 -7.07 -9.79 13.67
C GLY A 375 -8.51 -9.33 13.45
N GLY A 376 -9.12 -8.68 14.44
CA GLY A 376 -10.46 -8.09 14.38
C GLY A 376 -10.44 -6.58 14.16
N PRO A 377 -11.63 -5.95 14.09
CA PRO A 377 -11.77 -4.50 13.83
C PRO A 377 -11.25 -3.62 14.96
N ASN A 378 -11.03 -4.18 16.17
CA ASN A 378 -10.51 -3.45 17.34
C ASN A 378 -8.98 -3.47 17.44
N SER A 379 -8.27 -4.02 16.45
CA SER A 379 -6.81 -4.04 16.43
C SER A 379 -6.28 -3.50 15.11
N HIS A 380 -5.13 -2.87 15.19
CA HIS A 380 -4.36 -2.41 14.02
C HIS A 380 -2.97 -3.02 14.11
N ASN A 381 -2.93 -4.37 13.99
CA ASN A 381 -1.81 -5.19 14.41
C ASN A 381 -0.85 -5.54 13.28
N ASN A 382 0.42 -5.75 13.66
CA ASN A 382 1.47 -6.27 12.78
C ASN A 382 2.34 -7.29 13.54
N TYR A 383 2.89 -8.30 12.84
CA TYR A 383 3.66 -9.39 13.42
C TYR A 383 5.13 -9.00 13.69
N PRO A 384 5.85 -9.74 14.60
CA PRO A 384 7.25 -9.47 14.90
C PRO A 384 8.22 -9.94 13.81
N TRP A 385 9.46 -9.42 13.85
CA TRP A 385 10.57 -9.74 12.95
C TRP A 385 10.80 -11.24 12.72
N GLY A 386 10.60 -12.06 13.75
CA GLY A 386 10.75 -13.50 13.62
C GLY A 386 9.83 -14.10 12.54
N TRP A 387 8.59 -13.67 12.50
CA TRP A 387 7.63 -14.11 11.48
C TRP A 387 7.88 -13.48 10.11
N ALA A 388 8.32 -12.22 10.04
CA ALA A 388 8.76 -11.62 8.79
C ALA A 388 9.91 -12.41 8.16
N GLN A 389 10.87 -12.88 8.98
CA GLN A 389 11.96 -13.74 8.51
C GLN A 389 11.46 -15.12 8.03
N VAL A 390 10.47 -15.70 8.68
CA VAL A 390 9.82 -16.94 8.20
C VAL A 390 9.20 -16.68 6.82
N GLY A 391 8.51 -15.56 6.66
CA GLY A 391 7.89 -15.17 5.39
C GLY A 391 8.86 -15.05 4.22
N ASN A 392 10.10 -14.67 4.48
CA ASN A 392 11.15 -14.51 3.47
C ASN A 392 12.07 -15.73 3.33
N THR A 393 11.76 -16.87 3.96
CA THR A 393 12.57 -18.10 3.85
C THR A 393 12.87 -18.47 2.40
N PRO A 394 14.12 -18.75 2.00
CA PRO A 394 15.32 -18.93 2.85
C PRO A 394 16.17 -17.67 3.03
N TYR A 395 15.71 -16.52 2.53
CA TYR A 395 16.49 -15.31 2.35
C TYR A 395 16.70 -14.50 3.63
N ARG A 396 17.69 -13.59 3.58
CA ARG A 396 18.02 -12.64 4.66
C ARG A 396 17.23 -11.35 4.49
N TRP A 397 17.01 -10.68 5.62
CA TRP A 397 16.35 -9.38 5.71
C TRP A 397 14.88 -9.37 5.24
N TYR A 398 14.35 -8.18 5.01
CA TYR A 398 12.93 -7.90 4.88
C TYR A 398 12.68 -6.74 3.91
N LYS A 399 11.41 -6.37 3.69
CA LYS A 399 10.96 -5.10 3.12
C LYS A 399 11.93 -3.97 3.50
N GLN A 400 12.12 -2.97 2.66
CA GLN A 400 13.05 -1.85 2.78
C GLN A 400 14.55 -2.21 2.58
N ASN A 401 14.93 -3.48 2.61
CA ASN A 401 16.31 -3.90 2.38
C ASN A 401 16.53 -4.37 0.94
N THR A 402 17.71 -4.08 0.40
CA THR A 402 18.10 -4.49 -0.95
C THR A 402 18.67 -5.92 -1.02
N HIS A 403 18.74 -6.62 0.10
CA HIS A 403 19.02 -8.06 0.17
C HIS A 403 17.85 -8.88 -0.37
N GLU A 404 18.09 -10.16 -0.66
CA GLU A 404 17.09 -11.04 -1.27
C GLU A 404 15.75 -11.07 -0.52
N GLY A 405 15.74 -11.06 0.81
CA GLY A 405 14.48 -11.06 1.58
C GLY A 405 13.62 -9.80 1.40
N GLY A 406 14.19 -8.70 0.92
CA GLY A 406 13.41 -7.50 0.62
C GLY A 406 12.92 -7.41 -0.82
N VAL A 407 13.61 -8.05 -1.76
CA VAL A 407 13.41 -7.86 -3.20
C VAL A 407 13.00 -9.13 -3.96
N HIS A 408 13.24 -10.32 -3.41
CA HIS A 408 12.91 -11.59 -4.04
C HIS A 408 11.56 -12.10 -3.51
N VAL A 409 10.55 -12.11 -4.39
CA VAL A 409 9.15 -12.39 -4.01
C VAL A 409 8.53 -13.47 -4.88
N PRO A 410 7.38 -14.07 -4.47
CA PRO A 410 6.73 -15.09 -5.26
C PRO A 410 6.03 -14.46 -6.49
N MET A 411 6.06 -15.17 -7.64
CA MET A 411 5.22 -14.84 -8.79
C MET A 411 4.63 -16.11 -9.44
N VAL A 412 3.31 -16.06 -9.70
CA VAL A 412 2.56 -17.06 -10.47
C VAL A 412 2.05 -16.41 -11.76
N PHE A 413 2.26 -17.07 -12.90
CA PHE A 413 1.79 -16.65 -14.21
C PHE A 413 0.85 -17.72 -14.78
N HIS A 414 -0.40 -17.37 -15.02
CA HIS A 414 -1.41 -18.28 -15.52
C HIS A 414 -2.03 -17.73 -16.81
N TRP A 415 -1.97 -18.51 -17.90
CA TRP A 415 -2.60 -18.19 -19.18
C TRP A 415 -2.81 -19.46 -20.01
N PRO A 416 -3.96 -20.13 -19.89
CA PRO A 416 -4.21 -21.40 -20.55
C PRO A 416 -4.04 -21.37 -22.07
N ASN A 417 -4.46 -20.33 -22.78
CA ASN A 417 -4.31 -20.26 -24.23
C ASN A 417 -2.88 -19.98 -24.69
N GLY A 418 -2.03 -19.40 -23.84
CA GLY A 418 -0.66 -19.02 -24.23
C GLY A 418 0.43 -19.90 -23.69
N VAL A 419 0.23 -20.57 -22.55
CA VAL A 419 1.20 -21.49 -21.96
C VAL A 419 0.93 -22.91 -22.48
N PRO A 420 1.89 -23.55 -23.19
CA PRO A 420 1.74 -24.93 -23.66
C PRO A 420 1.41 -25.89 -22.52
N LYS A 421 0.57 -26.90 -22.81
CA LYS A 421 0.09 -27.85 -21.78
C LYS A 421 1.22 -28.59 -21.07
N ASP A 422 2.27 -28.93 -21.78
CA ASP A 422 3.47 -29.61 -21.26
C ASP A 422 4.38 -28.71 -20.40
N GLN A 423 4.16 -27.39 -20.45
CA GLN A 423 4.88 -26.42 -19.63
C GLN A 423 4.12 -26.05 -18.35
N ARG A 424 2.82 -26.34 -18.25
CA ARG A 424 2.01 -25.98 -17.07
C ARG A 424 2.45 -26.77 -15.85
N GLY A 425 2.42 -26.12 -14.69
CA GLY A 425 2.91 -26.66 -13.44
C GLY A 425 4.44 -26.69 -13.32
N THR A 426 5.17 -26.13 -14.31
CA THR A 426 6.63 -26.07 -14.27
C THR A 426 7.14 -24.74 -13.74
N LYS A 427 8.40 -24.73 -13.30
CA LYS A 427 9.06 -23.57 -12.72
C LYS A 427 9.92 -22.82 -13.73
N ARG A 428 10.16 -21.55 -13.45
CA ARG A 428 11.04 -20.64 -14.19
C ARG A 428 12.04 -20.04 -13.21
N ASP A 429 13.32 -20.29 -13.47
CA ASP A 429 14.43 -19.87 -12.61
C ASP A 429 15.29 -18.77 -13.26
N GLN A 430 14.89 -18.29 -14.43
CA GLN A 430 15.50 -17.13 -15.04
C GLN A 430 15.18 -15.88 -14.22
N PHE A 431 16.17 -14.99 -14.10
CA PHE A 431 15.97 -13.70 -13.47
C PHE A 431 14.91 -12.88 -14.19
N VAL A 432 13.92 -12.40 -13.46
CA VAL A 432 12.87 -11.49 -13.94
C VAL A 432 12.70 -10.38 -12.91
N PHE A 433 12.61 -9.15 -13.39
CA PHE A 433 12.30 -8.00 -12.57
C PHE A 433 10.89 -7.47 -12.86
N VAL A 434 10.25 -6.83 -11.91
CA VAL A 434 8.85 -6.41 -12.02
C VAL A 434 8.56 -5.53 -13.25
N SER A 435 9.51 -4.71 -13.68
CA SER A 435 9.35 -3.90 -14.89
C SER A 435 9.28 -4.74 -16.18
N ASP A 436 9.65 -6.03 -16.13
CA ASP A 436 9.65 -6.93 -17.30
C ASP A 436 8.24 -7.46 -17.62
N ILE A 437 7.29 -7.36 -16.69
CA ILE A 437 5.90 -7.81 -16.89
C ILE A 437 5.24 -7.04 -18.02
N VAL A 438 5.31 -5.71 -18.01
CA VAL A 438 4.61 -4.87 -19.01
C VAL A 438 5.15 -5.04 -20.43
N PRO A 439 6.45 -5.00 -20.70
CA PRO A 439 6.94 -5.32 -22.06
C PRO A 439 6.62 -6.76 -22.49
N THR A 440 6.49 -7.72 -21.55
CA THR A 440 6.00 -9.07 -21.87
C THR A 440 4.52 -9.03 -22.29
N VAL A 441 3.69 -8.28 -21.62
CA VAL A 441 2.28 -8.06 -22.00
C VAL A 441 2.20 -7.42 -23.38
N TYR A 442 2.97 -6.37 -23.65
CA TYR A 442 3.02 -5.74 -24.98
C TYR A 442 3.45 -6.72 -26.07
N ASP A 443 4.46 -7.55 -25.82
CA ASP A 443 4.93 -8.55 -26.75
C ASP A 443 3.91 -9.69 -26.99
N ILE A 444 3.17 -10.09 -25.96
CA ILE A 444 2.06 -11.06 -26.09
C ILE A 444 0.96 -10.50 -26.99
N ILE A 445 0.56 -9.26 -26.79
CA ILE A 445 -0.54 -8.59 -27.50
C ILE A 445 -0.09 -8.11 -28.89
N GLY A 446 1.20 -7.84 -29.08
CA GLY A 446 1.75 -7.27 -30.32
C GLY A 446 1.66 -5.74 -30.37
N VAL A 447 1.61 -5.08 -29.20
CA VAL A 447 1.55 -3.63 -29.07
C VAL A 447 2.95 -3.04 -28.94
N THR A 448 3.18 -1.92 -29.64
CA THR A 448 4.41 -1.13 -29.49
C THR A 448 4.08 0.16 -28.72
N PRO A 449 4.70 0.40 -27.54
CA PRO A 449 4.42 1.61 -26.77
C PRO A 449 4.78 2.86 -27.58
N PRO A 450 3.96 3.93 -27.53
CA PRO A 450 4.15 5.13 -28.31
C PRO A 450 5.41 5.92 -27.87
N LYS A 451 6.13 6.52 -28.83
CA LYS A 451 7.25 7.45 -28.55
C LYS A 451 6.75 8.85 -28.11
N VAL A 452 5.56 9.21 -28.51
CA VAL A 452 4.90 10.47 -28.14
C VAL A 452 3.44 10.17 -27.80
N ARG A 453 2.96 10.62 -26.65
CA ARG A 453 1.57 10.48 -26.22
C ARG A 453 1.04 11.82 -25.71
N LYS A 454 -0.13 12.24 -26.20
CA LYS A 454 -0.75 13.54 -25.85
C LYS A 454 0.25 14.73 -25.96
N GLY A 455 1.15 14.66 -26.96
CA GLY A 455 2.15 15.70 -27.22
C GLY A 455 3.40 15.64 -26.33
N LEU A 456 3.52 14.69 -25.42
CA LEU A 456 4.67 14.47 -24.57
C LEU A 456 5.54 13.33 -25.10
N GLU A 457 6.84 13.56 -25.23
CA GLU A 457 7.81 12.51 -25.53
C GLU A 457 7.83 11.51 -24.37
N GLN A 458 7.81 10.21 -24.70
CA GLN A 458 7.81 9.14 -23.73
C GLN A 458 9.20 8.55 -23.53
N MET A 459 9.57 8.34 -22.27
CA MET A 459 10.77 7.62 -21.89
C MET A 459 10.74 6.19 -22.51
N PRO A 460 11.87 5.64 -22.91
CA PRO A 460 11.92 4.26 -23.37
C PRO A 460 11.49 3.29 -22.27
N VAL A 461 10.82 2.21 -22.64
CA VAL A 461 10.57 1.07 -21.73
C VAL A 461 11.91 0.40 -21.47
N THR A 462 12.24 0.18 -20.20
CA THR A 462 13.54 -0.40 -19.79
C THR A 462 13.45 -1.86 -19.39
N GLY A 463 12.25 -2.36 -19.09
CA GLY A 463 12.01 -3.78 -18.82
C GLY A 463 12.19 -4.65 -20.09
N HIS A 464 12.42 -5.93 -19.88
CA HIS A 464 12.73 -6.92 -20.91
C HIS A 464 11.62 -7.98 -20.99
N SER A 465 11.10 -8.23 -22.19
CA SER A 465 10.09 -9.28 -22.37
C SER A 465 10.65 -10.68 -22.04
N PHE A 466 9.94 -11.41 -21.20
CA PHE A 466 10.19 -12.82 -20.89
C PHE A 466 9.20 -13.77 -21.60
N LYS A 467 8.55 -13.35 -22.67
CA LYS A 467 7.58 -14.18 -23.44
C LYS A 467 8.15 -15.54 -23.86
N SER A 468 9.45 -15.61 -24.15
CA SER A 468 10.13 -16.87 -24.49
C SER A 468 10.07 -17.90 -23.37
N PHE A 469 10.08 -17.46 -22.10
CA PHE A 469 10.02 -18.34 -20.93
C PHE A 469 8.69 -19.07 -20.81
N LEU A 470 7.63 -18.54 -21.40
CA LEU A 470 6.30 -19.18 -21.38
C LEU A 470 6.30 -20.54 -22.08
N LYS A 471 7.19 -20.72 -23.06
CA LYS A 471 7.29 -21.92 -23.90
C LYS A 471 8.53 -22.77 -23.63
N ASP A 472 9.58 -22.19 -23.08
CA ASP A 472 10.86 -22.86 -22.86
C ASP A 472 11.47 -22.50 -21.50
N ALA A 473 11.51 -23.50 -20.61
CA ALA A 473 12.13 -23.35 -19.28
C ALA A 473 13.67 -23.16 -19.35
N LYS A 474 14.29 -23.36 -20.50
CA LYS A 474 15.72 -23.20 -20.73
C LYS A 474 16.07 -21.98 -21.59
N ALA A 475 15.08 -21.16 -21.93
CA ALA A 475 15.34 -19.91 -22.63
C ALA A 475 16.34 -19.04 -21.83
N PRO A 476 17.31 -18.39 -22.49
CA PRO A 476 18.28 -17.55 -21.80
C PRO A 476 17.58 -16.37 -21.12
N ALA A 477 18.09 -15.95 -19.97
CA ALA A 477 17.60 -14.75 -19.27
C ALA A 477 17.67 -13.52 -20.18
N THR A 478 16.62 -12.74 -20.19
CA THR A 478 16.50 -11.51 -21.00
C THR A 478 16.95 -10.28 -20.22
N ASN A 479 16.80 -10.30 -18.89
CA ASN A 479 17.33 -9.30 -17.98
C ASN A 479 18.57 -9.89 -17.28
N THR A 480 19.72 -9.25 -17.43
CA THR A 480 21.00 -9.74 -16.90
C THR A 480 21.68 -8.75 -15.96
N VAL A 481 21.18 -7.52 -15.86
CA VAL A 481 21.72 -6.49 -14.96
C VAL A 481 20.56 -5.71 -14.35
N GLN A 482 20.46 -5.72 -13.03
CA GLN A 482 19.44 -5.00 -12.29
C GLN A 482 20.02 -4.29 -11.08
N HIS A 483 19.84 -2.98 -11.01
CA HIS A 483 20.18 -2.18 -9.84
C HIS A 483 19.00 -2.06 -8.86
N PHE A 484 19.33 -1.89 -7.60
CA PHE A 484 18.39 -1.58 -6.52
C PHE A 484 18.95 -0.40 -5.71
N GLU A 485 18.08 0.46 -5.26
CA GLU A 485 18.36 1.50 -4.27
C GLU A 485 17.12 1.73 -3.42
N ASN A 486 17.30 1.88 -2.13
CA ASN A 486 16.28 2.33 -1.21
C ASN A 486 16.91 3.01 0.00
N MET A 487 16.59 4.30 0.21
CA MET A 487 17.05 5.08 1.36
C MET A 487 18.56 5.00 1.61
N GLY A 488 19.33 5.01 0.53
CA GLY A 488 20.79 4.91 0.58
C GLY A 488 21.34 3.49 0.56
N SER A 489 20.55 2.46 0.85
CA SER A 489 20.98 1.07 0.67
C SER A 489 20.99 0.71 -0.81
N LEU A 490 22.06 0.07 -1.26
CA LEU A 490 22.35 -0.17 -2.69
C LEU A 490 22.48 -1.66 -2.94
N ALA A 491 22.10 -2.11 -4.14
CA ALA A 491 22.49 -3.42 -4.64
C ALA A 491 22.51 -3.45 -6.17
N ILE A 492 23.28 -4.38 -6.72
CA ILE A 492 23.35 -4.69 -8.14
C ILE A 492 23.41 -6.20 -8.33
N VAL A 493 22.54 -6.71 -9.18
CA VAL A 493 22.65 -8.07 -9.73
C VAL A 493 23.20 -7.96 -11.13
N ALA A 494 24.29 -8.70 -11.44
CA ALA A 494 24.84 -8.80 -12.79
C ALA A 494 25.25 -10.25 -13.06
N GLY A 495 24.48 -10.92 -13.94
CA GLY A 495 24.60 -12.35 -14.17
C GLY A 495 24.30 -13.15 -12.91
N GLU A 496 25.29 -13.91 -12.44
CA GLU A 496 25.17 -14.76 -11.24
C GLU A 496 25.67 -14.06 -9.95
N TRP A 497 26.13 -12.81 -10.04
CA TRP A 497 26.70 -12.07 -8.92
C TRP A 497 25.75 -10.99 -8.40
N LYS A 498 25.81 -10.76 -7.09
CA LYS A 498 25.13 -9.65 -6.43
C LYS A 498 26.08 -8.95 -5.47
N ALA A 499 26.20 -7.63 -5.60
CA ALA A 499 26.84 -6.80 -4.60
C ALA A 499 25.77 -5.98 -3.85
N VAL A 500 25.92 -5.87 -2.53
CA VAL A 500 24.97 -5.18 -1.64
C VAL A 500 25.72 -4.23 -0.72
N LEU A 501 25.19 -3.02 -0.54
CA LEU A 501 25.63 -2.09 0.52
C LEU A 501 24.42 -1.75 1.37
N LYS A 502 24.45 -2.17 2.62
CA LYS A 502 23.43 -1.77 3.60
C LYS A 502 23.85 -0.46 4.23
N HIS A 503 23.12 0.60 3.91
CA HIS A 503 23.40 1.94 4.41
C HIS A 503 22.82 2.18 5.81
N THR A 504 23.55 2.97 6.60
CA THR A 504 23.09 3.49 7.88
C THR A 504 22.87 5.00 7.74
N SER A 505 21.62 5.45 7.81
CA SER A 505 21.27 6.85 7.63
C SER A 505 22.14 7.80 8.46
N GLY A 506 22.63 8.85 7.81
CA GLY A 506 23.55 9.83 8.40
C GLY A 506 25.02 9.40 8.45
N GLN A 507 25.38 8.21 7.98
CA GLN A 507 26.78 7.79 7.88
C GLN A 507 27.34 8.09 6.49
N PRO A 508 28.62 8.47 6.35
CA PRO A 508 29.26 8.58 5.06
C PRO A 508 29.38 7.23 4.35
N TYR A 509 28.99 7.14 3.09
CA TYR A 509 29.11 5.91 2.27
C TYR A 509 30.54 5.35 2.22
N SER A 510 31.57 6.20 2.32
CA SER A 510 32.96 5.77 2.36
C SER A 510 33.36 4.95 3.59
N ASN A 511 32.53 4.95 4.63
CA ASN A 511 32.77 4.21 5.86
C ASN A 511 32.07 2.86 5.88
N GLU A 512 31.23 2.59 4.88
CA GLU A 512 30.43 1.36 4.81
C GLU A 512 31.05 0.37 3.86
N LYS A 513 30.81 -0.93 4.14
CA LYS A 513 31.36 -2.02 3.37
C LYS A 513 30.28 -2.62 2.48
N TRP A 514 30.67 -2.88 1.23
CA TRP A 514 29.91 -3.71 0.34
C TRP A 514 30.09 -5.18 0.70
N GLU A 515 29.03 -5.96 0.57
CA GLU A 515 28.98 -7.41 0.59
C GLU A 515 28.93 -7.93 -0.86
N LEU A 516 29.47 -9.11 -1.13
CA LEU A 516 29.47 -9.74 -2.45
C LEU A 516 29.01 -11.20 -2.36
N TYR A 517 28.08 -11.59 -3.22
CA TYR A 517 27.48 -12.92 -3.24
C TYR A 517 27.44 -13.51 -4.64
N HIS A 518 27.60 -14.84 -4.74
CA HIS A 518 27.43 -15.59 -5.98
C HIS A 518 26.11 -16.35 -5.94
N LEU A 519 25.05 -15.75 -6.48
CA LEU A 519 23.65 -16.19 -6.28
C LEU A 519 23.34 -17.59 -6.84
N SER A 520 24.10 -18.11 -7.85
CA SER A 520 23.85 -19.45 -8.36
C SER A 520 24.25 -20.57 -7.38
N ILE A 521 25.12 -20.27 -6.40
CA ILE A 521 25.58 -21.22 -5.38
C ILE A 521 25.25 -20.76 -3.94
N ASP A 522 24.92 -19.49 -3.77
CA ASP A 522 24.56 -18.88 -2.48
C ASP A 522 23.38 -17.92 -2.64
N ARG A 523 22.20 -18.47 -2.92
CA ARG A 523 20.97 -17.68 -3.16
C ARG A 523 20.48 -16.93 -1.92
N SER A 524 20.87 -17.38 -0.75
CA SER A 524 20.42 -16.84 0.54
C SER A 524 21.41 -15.86 1.17
N GLU A 525 22.44 -15.45 0.43
CA GLU A 525 23.42 -14.43 0.86
C GLU A 525 24.09 -14.78 2.19
N CYS A 526 24.57 -16.04 2.33
CA CYS A 526 25.19 -16.55 3.55
C CYS A 526 26.70 -16.42 3.59
N ASN A 527 27.35 -16.34 2.43
CA ASN A 527 28.80 -16.34 2.31
C ASN A 527 29.29 -15.09 1.58
N ASP A 528 29.68 -14.07 2.33
CA ASP A 528 30.23 -12.84 1.79
C ASP A 528 31.62 -13.06 1.20
N LEU A 529 31.76 -12.83 -0.10
CA LEU A 529 32.99 -13.00 -0.87
C LEU A 529 33.75 -11.69 -1.10
N ALA A 530 33.34 -10.58 -0.51
CA ALA A 530 33.93 -9.26 -0.75
C ALA A 530 35.46 -9.22 -0.50
N ASP A 531 35.93 -9.85 0.58
CA ASP A 531 37.36 -9.89 0.91
C ASP A 531 38.15 -10.90 0.05
N SER A 532 37.49 -11.95 -0.48
CA SER A 532 38.13 -12.99 -1.29
C SER A 532 38.13 -12.70 -2.80
N GLU A 533 37.17 -11.90 -3.26
CA GLU A 533 36.96 -11.55 -4.69
C GLU A 533 36.91 -10.02 -4.89
N PRO A 534 37.97 -9.27 -4.46
CA PRO A 534 37.95 -7.81 -4.50
C PRO A 534 37.81 -7.22 -5.91
N ASP A 535 38.45 -7.86 -6.93
CA ASP A 535 38.35 -7.39 -8.32
C ASP A 535 36.91 -7.51 -8.85
N LYS A 536 36.20 -8.59 -8.46
CA LYS A 536 34.81 -8.80 -8.83
C LYS A 536 33.90 -7.80 -8.13
N LEU A 537 34.17 -7.51 -6.88
CA LEU A 537 33.43 -6.49 -6.12
C LEU A 537 33.57 -5.11 -6.79
N GLU A 538 34.81 -4.73 -7.19
CA GLU A 538 35.06 -3.44 -7.87
C GLU A 538 34.29 -3.38 -9.21
N GLU A 539 34.26 -4.45 -9.99
CA GLU A 539 33.48 -4.57 -11.22
C GLU A 539 31.98 -4.35 -10.93
N MET A 540 31.42 -5.01 -9.90
CA MET A 540 30.03 -4.91 -9.55
C MET A 540 29.65 -3.51 -9.08
N ILE A 541 30.49 -2.86 -8.29
CA ILE A 541 30.31 -1.47 -7.86
C ILE A 541 30.30 -0.53 -9.07
N ALA A 542 31.22 -0.73 -10.03
CA ALA A 542 31.25 0.06 -11.24
C ALA A 542 29.95 -0.09 -12.06
N HIS A 543 29.44 -1.31 -12.19
CA HIS A 543 28.13 -1.58 -12.81
C HIS A 543 26.98 -0.86 -12.08
N TRP A 544 26.99 -0.83 -10.74
CA TRP A 544 25.97 -0.11 -10.01
C TRP A 544 25.94 1.37 -10.35
N TRP A 545 27.12 2.03 -10.37
CA TRP A 545 27.22 3.45 -10.69
C TRP A 545 26.81 3.74 -12.14
N GLU A 546 27.17 2.88 -13.09
CA GLU A 546 26.72 2.98 -14.49
C GLU A 546 25.19 2.93 -14.58
N GLN A 547 24.56 1.95 -13.92
CA GLN A 547 23.10 1.84 -13.90
C GLN A 547 22.43 3.00 -13.18
N ALA A 548 23.03 3.53 -12.13
CA ALA A 548 22.54 4.69 -11.42
C ALA A 548 22.48 5.94 -12.31
N GLU A 549 23.48 6.14 -13.17
CA GLU A 549 23.48 7.23 -14.15
C GLU A 549 22.44 7.02 -15.25
N ILE A 550 22.36 5.81 -15.83
CA ILE A 550 21.42 5.46 -16.90
C ILE A 550 19.97 5.65 -16.44
N HIS A 551 19.66 5.28 -15.22
CA HIS A 551 18.29 5.25 -14.68
C HIS A 551 17.94 6.44 -13.82
N GLY A 552 18.83 7.45 -13.68
CA GLY A 552 18.58 8.67 -12.94
C GLY A 552 18.38 8.44 -11.44
N VAL A 553 19.13 7.50 -10.84
CA VAL A 553 19.05 7.17 -9.41
C VAL A 553 19.56 8.34 -8.55
N LEU A 554 20.49 9.12 -9.05
CA LEU A 554 21.16 10.18 -8.31
C LEU A 554 20.31 11.46 -8.20
N PRO A 555 20.47 12.24 -7.11
CA PRO A 555 21.37 12.01 -5.98
C PRO A 555 20.87 10.89 -5.05
N LEU A 556 21.80 10.19 -4.39
CA LEU A 556 21.45 9.35 -3.24
C LEU A 556 20.92 10.24 -2.11
N ASP A 557 19.90 9.79 -1.43
CA ASP A 557 19.22 10.56 -0.41
C ASP A 557 18.79 9.64 0.75
N ASP A 558 19.49 9.74 1.85
CA ASP A 558 19.23 8.97 3.07
C ASP A 558 18.44 9.76 4.12
N ARG A 559 17.94 10.93 3.75
CA ARG A 559 17.11 11.74 4.64
C ARG A 559 15.81 10.98 4.92
N GLY A 560 15.42 10.98 6.20
CA GLY A 560 14.18 10.39 6.66
C GLY A 560 13.16 11.48 6.98
N VAL A 561 13.38 12.19 8.06
CA VAL A 561 12.44 13.16 8.68
C VAL A 561 12.04 14.30 7.75
N GLU A 562 13.00 14.84 6.99
CA GLU A 562 12.77 15.99 6.12
C GLU A 562 11.90 15.68 4.92
N LEU A 563 11.72 14.40 4.62
CA LEU A 563 10.93 13.93 3.48
C LEU A 563 9.45 13.77 3.80
N PHE A 564 9.11 13.72 5.09
CA PHE A 564 7.74 13.48 5.51
C PHE A 564 6.81 14.64 5.29
N GLY A 565 5.90 14.38 4.41
CA GLY A 565 4.75 15.20 4.16
C GLY A 565 5.08 16.52 3.47
N SER A 566 4.14 16.96 2.69
CA SER A 566 4.13 18.25 2.02
C SER A 566 4.32 19.42 2.99
N ARG A 567 4.00 19.23 4.27
CA ARG A 567 4.03 20.26 5.32
C ARG A 567 5.43 20.83 5.60
N PHE A 568 6.47 20.00 5.40
CA PHE A 568 7.87 20.42 5.60
C PHE A 568 8.49 21.03 4.34
N ARG A 569 7.85 20.91 3.21
CA ARG A 569 8.30 21.43 1.94
C ARG A 569 8.14 22.95 1.89
N LYS A 570 9.17 23.67 1.43
CA LYS A 570 9.21 25.15 1.37
C LYS A 570 7.98 25.78 0.70
N ASN A 571 7.39 25.12 -0.29
CA ASN A 571 6.24 25.61 -1.04
C ASN A 571 5.03 24.69 -0.87
N SER A 572 4.86 24.08 0.32
CA SER A 572 3.73 23.24 0.59
C SER A 572 2.41 23.99 0.45
N PRO A 573 1.38 23.43 -0.21
CA PRO A 573 0.03 23.96 -0.18
C PRO A 573 -0.62 23.85 1.21
N HIS A 574 -0.05 23.05 2.11
CA HIS A 574 -0.54 22.78 3.46
C HIS A 574 0.50 23.15 4.54
N PRO A 575 0.94 24.44 4.66
CA PRO A 575 1.92 24.84 5.67
C PRO A 575 1.34 24.62 7.08
N GLU A 576 2.23 24.33 8.03
CA GLU A 576 1.86 23.98 9.41
C GLU A 576 1.12 25.08 10.18
N ASP A 577 1.43 26.33 9.91
CA ASP A 577 0.89 27.52 10.58
C ASP A 577 -0.37 28.08 9.90
N ARG A 578 -0.87 27.37 8.88
CA ARG A 578 -2.09 27.76 8.20
C ARG A 578 -3.30 27.55 9.11
N ARG A 579 -4.16 28.57 9.22
CA ARG A 579 -5.49 28.46 9.76
C ARG A 579 -6.38 27.74 8.76
N TYR A 580 -6.98 26.60 9.14
CA TYR A 580 -7.88 25.83 8.30
C TYR A 580 -9.32 26.20 8.63
N VAL A 581 -10.15 26.41 7.62
CA VAL A 581 -11.58 26.70 7.78
C VAL A 581 -12.36 25.75 6.88
N TYR A 582 -13.16 24.93 7.49
CA TYR A 582 -13.99 23.92 6.85
C TYR A 582 -15.45 24.33 6.91
N ARG A 583 -16.18 24.19 5.80
CA ARG A 583 -17.59 24.52 5.70
C ARG A 583 -18.37 23.35 5.15
N PRO A 584 -19.28 22.77 5.94
CA PRO A 584 -20.14 21.69 5.44
C PRO A 584 -21.17 22.22 4.40
N PRO A 585 -21.70 21.36 3.49
CA PRO A 585 -21.32 19.95 3.37
C PRO A 585 -19.97 19.76 2.68
N MET A 586 -19.16 18.85 3.18
CA MET A 586 -17.88 18.50 2.56
C MET A 586 -17.55 17.03 2.78
N SER A 587 -16.75 16.48 1.86
CA SER A 587 -16.22 15.11 1.98
C SER A 587 -15.19 15.00 3.10
N PRO A 588 -14.96 13.80 3.65
CA PRO A 588 -13.79 13.52 4.49
C PRO A 588 -12.49 13.91 3.79
N MET A 589 -11.49 14.28 4.55
CA MET A 589 -10.20 14.76 4.04
C MET A 589 -9.10 13.80 4.46
N PRO A 590 -8.08 13.57 3.61
CA PRO A 590 -6.87 12.87 4.04
C PRO A 590 -6.18 13.61 5.20
N ALA A 591 -5.60 12.86 6.12
CA ALA A 591 -4.88 13.41 7.26
C ALA A 591 -3.78 14.40 6.82
N GLN A 592 -3.07 14.10 5.71
CA GLN A 592 -1.98 14.90 5.16
C GLN A 592 -2.43 16.23 4.54
N ALA A 593 -3.69 16.33 4.09
CA ALA A 593 -4.26 17.55 3.51
C ALA A 593 -5.04 18.41 4.52
N SER A 594 -5.20 17.95 5.76
CA SER A 594 -6.01 18.57 6.80
C SER A 594 -5.19 19.38 7.81
N GLY A 595 -5.86 20.17 8.67
CA GLY A 595 -5.25 20.82 9.82
C GLY A 595 -4.81 19.80 10.86
N GLY A 596 -3.52 19.74 11.18
CA GLY A 596 -2.99 18.79 12.15
C GLY A 596 -3.49 19.06 13.58
N VAL A 597 -4.05 18.05 14.22
CA VAL A 597 -4.61 18.10 15.58
C VAL A 597 -3.78 17.34 16.62
N GLY A 598 -2.73 16.63 16.21
CA GLY A 598 -1.81 15.90 17.11
C GLY A 598 -0.51 16.65 17.42
N GLY A 599 0.12 16.35 18.54
CA GLY A 599 1.47 16.78 18.91
C GLY A 599 1.69 18.26 19.19
N ARG A 600 0.68 19.10 19.12
CA ARG A 600 0.75 20.57 19.24
C ARG A 600 -0.43 21.12 20.01
N ASN A 601 -0.38 22.40 20.39
CA ASN A 601 -1.57 23.09 20.91
C ASN A 601 -2.54 23.34 19.76
N VAL A 602 -3.82 23.00 19.95
CA VAL A 602 -4.86 23.14 18.93
C VAL A 602 -6.13 23.64 19.54
N ASP A 603 -6.82 24.53 18.82
CA ASP A 603 -8.21 24.88 19.07
C ASP A 603 -9.05 24.38 17.87
N ILE A 604 -10.08 23.60 18.18
CA ILE A 604 -11.11 23.18 17.23
C ILE A 604 -12.34 24.03 17.54
N VAL A 605 -12.69 24.94 16.65
CA VAL A 605 -13.75 25.92 16.86
C VAL A 605 -14.90 25.63 15.91
N ALA A 606 -16.08 25.34 16.44
CA ALA A 606 -17.31 25.17 15.68
C ALA A 606 -18.20 26.41 15.83
N LYS A 607 -18.66 26.98 14.72
CA LYS A 607 -19.70 28.01 14.72
C LYS A 607 -21.01 27.38 14.28
N VAL A 608 -22.01 27.46 15.14
CA VAL A 608 -23.30 26.79 14.95
C VAL A 608 -24.46 27.73 15.26
N THR A 609 -25.61 27.52 14.60
CA THR A 609 -26.90 27.99 15.10
C THR A 609 -27.60 26.79 15.71
N TYR A 610 -27.67 26.76 17.02
CA TYR A 610 -28.23 25.64 17.80
C TYR A 610 -29.73 25.85 18.12
N LYS A 611 -30.50 24.78 17.91
CA LYS A 611 -31.89 24.69 18.38
C LYS A 611 -32.01 23.53 19.36
N LYS A 612 -32.90 23.66 20.31
CA LYS A 612 -33.14 22.61 21.32
C LYS A 612 -33.46 21.27 20.62
N GLY A 613 -32.65 20.27 20.90
CA GLY A 613 -32.77 18.92 20.32
C GLY A 613 -31.85 18.67 19.16
N ASP A 614 -31.07 19.63 18.68
CA ASP A 614 -30.02 19.39 17.73
C ASP A 614 -28.90 18.55 18.35
N GLU A 615 -28.51 17.50 17.68
CA GLU A 615 -27.48 16.55 18.10
C GLU A 615 -26.58 16.14 16.95
N GLY A 616 -25.40 15.62 17.25
CA GLY A 616 -24.49 15.02 16.26
C GLY A 616 -23.09 15.59 16.33
N VAL A 617 -22.23 15.00 15.49
CA VAL A 617 -20.80 15.32 15.42
C VAL A 617 -20.60 16.63 14.67
N LEU A 618 -19.80 17.52 15.25
CA LEU A 618 -19.34 18.77 14.64
C LEU A 618 -18.03 18.56 13.92
N TYR A 619 -17.09 17.80 14.53
CA TYR A 619 -15.78 17.45 14.00
C TYR A 619 -15.36 16.09 14.53
N ALA A 620 -14.86 15.24 13.66
CA ALA A 620 -14.29 13.95 14.00
C ALA A 620 -12.97 13.75 13.20
N SER A 621 -11.97 13.14 13.83
CA SER A 621 -10.71 12.76 13.17
C SER A 621 -10.16 11.51 13.84
N GLY A 622 -10.10 10.41 13.10
CA GLY A 622 -9.64 9.12 13.61
C GLY A 622 -10.64 7.99 13.44
N THR A 623 -10.46 6.96 14.25
CA THR A 623 -11.25 5.72 14.25
C THR A 623 -11.61 5.31 15.67
N GLN A 624 -12.36 4.23 15.83
CA GLN A 624 -12.63 3.61 17.15
C GLN A 624 -11.34 3.22 17.91
N ASN A 625 -10.23 3.02 17.19
CA ASN A 625 -8.94 2.64 17.78
C ASN A 625 -8.17 3.84 18.35
N SER A 626 -8.31 5.02 17.74
CA SER A 626 -7.76 6.29 18.25
C SER A 626 -8.38 7.47 17.51
N GLY A 627 -8.71 8.55 18.22
CA GLY A 627 -9.35 9.68 17.56
C GLY A 627 -9.73 10.83 18.50
N ILE A 628 -10.27 11.87 17.87
CA ILE A 628 -10.89 13.02 18.55
C ILE A 628 -12.24 13.26 17.93
N SER A 629 -13.28 13.36 18.77
CA SER A 629 -14.64 13.73 18.36
C SER A 629 -15.18 14.88 19.19
N VAL A 630 -15.69 15.91 18.52
CA VAL A 630 -16.39 17.05 19.12
C VAL A 630 -17.84 17.00 18.66
N PHE A 631 -18.78 16.86 19.57
CA PHE A 631 -20.18 16.63 19.24
C PHE A 631 -21.16 17.24 20.26
N ILE A 632 -22.40 17.36 19.85
CA ILE A 632 -23.49 17.71 20.74
C ILE A 632 -24.37 16.48 20.99
N GLN A 633 -24.65 16.20 22.27
CA GLN A 633 -25.57 15.15 22.68
C GLN A 633 -26.35 15.57 23.92
N ASN A 634 -27.66 15.34 23.95
CA ASN A 634 -28.54 15.74 25.03
C ASN A 634 -28.43 17.24 25.38
N GLY A 635 -28.18 18.09 24.38
CA GLY A 635 -28.03 19.53 24.53
C GLY A 635 -26.72 19.99 25.15
N ARG A 636 -25.72 19.13 25.32
CA ARG A 636 -24.39 19.45 25.85
C ARG A 636 -23.33 19.33 24.80
N LEU A 637 -22.28 20.14 24.89
CA LEU A 637 -21.07 20.00 24.10
C LEU A 637 -20.17 18.94 24.74
N LEU A 638 -19.74 17.99 23.95
CA LEU A 638 -18.81 16.93 24.36
C LEU A 638 -17.54 16.94 23.49
N LEU A 639 -16.41 16.60 24.14
CA LEU A 639 -15.18 16.25 23.53
C LEU A 639 -14.81 14.83 23.99
N ASP A 640 -14.70 13.90 23.08
CA ASP A 640 -14.11 12.60 23.35
C ASP A 640 -12.69 12.55 22.76
N TYR A 641 -11.72 12.31 23.62
CA TYR A 641 -10.34 12.08 23.28
C TYR A 641 -10.04 10.59 23.50
N ASN A 642 -10.07 9.82 22.43
CA ASN A 642 -9.85 8.39 22.43
C ASN A 642 -8.37 8.09 22.21
N ALA A 643 -7.65 7.76 23.27
CA ALA A 643 -6.26 7.38 23.24
C ALA A 643 -6.11 5.84 23.31
N PHE A 644 -6.33 5.17 22.15
CA PHE A 644 -6.24 3.70 22.01
C PHE A 644 -7.21 2.93 22.92
N GLY A 645 -8.49 3.34 22.92
CA GLY A 645 -9.54 2.76 23.75
C GLY A 645 -9.62 3.34 25.18
N ASP A 646 -8.66 4.19 25.57
CA ASP A 646 -8.74 4.97 26.81
C ASP A 646 -9.42 6.31 26.52
N HIS A 647 -10.72 6.38 26.82
CA HIS A 647 -11.56 7.52 26.50
C HIS A 647 -11.54 8.57 27.62
N THR A 648 -11.12 9.79 27.28
CA THR A 648 -11.32 10.97 28.14
C THR A 648 -12.45 11.80 27.57
N ILE A 649 -13.66 11.64 28.13
CA ILE A 649 -14.86 12.36 27.70
C ILE A 649 -15.11 13.57 28.62
N ILE A 650 -15.10 14.77 28.01
CA ILE A 650 -15.42 16.02 28.67
C ILE A 650 -16.81 16.46 28.21
N GLU A 651 -17.70 16.69 29.16
CA GLU A 651 -19.06 17.15 28.91
C GLU A 651 -19.24 18.55 29.51
N SER A 652 -19.83 19.47 28.76
CA SER A 652 -20.09 20.83 29.28
C SER A 652 -21.03 20.81 30.45
N ALA A 653 -20.72 21.59 31.53
CA ALA A 653 -21.55 21.70 32.73
C ALA A 653 -22.93 22.31 32.43
N GLY A 654 -22.99 23.26 31.48
CA GLY A 654 -24.22 23.88 30.98
C GLY A 654 -24.70 23.28 29.66
N LEU A 655 -26.01 23.46 29.40
CA LEU A 655 -26.57 23.17 28.07
C LEU A 655 -26.09 24.25 27.08
N VAL A 656 -25.96 23.88 25.82
CA VAL A 656 -25.77 24.83 24.71
C VAL A 656 -27.07 25.66 24.62
N PRO A 657 -27.03 27.00 24.74
CA PRO A 657 -28.22 27.82 24.60
C PRO A 657 -28.75 27.80 23.15
N GLU A 658 -30.02 28.17 22.94
CA GLU A 658 -30.54 28.34 21.56
C GLU A 658 -30.01 29.62 20.95
N GLY A 659 -29.62 29.59 19.66
CA GLY A 659 -29.08 30.70 18.87
C GLY A 659 -27.71 30.42 18.28
N ASP A 660 -27.02 31.50 17.93
CA ASP A 660 -25.68 31.45 17.33
C ASP A 660 -24.60 31.37 18.41
N HIS A 661 -23.75 30.36 18.33
CA HIS A 661 -22.73 30.07 19.33
C HIS A 661 -21.39 29.70 18.70
N GLU A 662 -20.30 30.03 19.42
CA GLU A 662 -18.97 29.52 19.23
C GLU A 662 -18.71 28.41 20.27
N LEU A 663 -18.61 27.17 19.77
CA LEU A 663 -18.28 25.99 20.55
C LEU A 663 -16.83 25.62 20.29
N ARG A 664 -16.03 25.42 21.34
CA ARG A 664 -14.60 25.22 21.20
C ARG A 664 -14.14 24.02 22.01
N ALA A 665 -13.31 23.14 21.35
CA ALA A 665 -12.48 22.17 22.03
C ALA A 665 -11.03 22.69 22.02
N VAL A 666 -10.46 22.78 23.22
CA VAL A 666 -9.11 23.31 23.47
C VAL A 666 -8.20 22.15 23.86
N LEU A 667 -7.14 21.94 23.08
CA LEU A 667 -6.17 20.90 23.34
C LEU A 667 -4.82 21.55 23.58
N ARG A 668 -4.19 21.26 24.71
CA ARG A 668 -2.91 21.83 25.11
C ARG A 668 -1.95 20.72 25.51
N ARG A 669 -0.80 20.70 24.87
CA ARG A 669 0.28 19.78 25.20
C ARG A 669 0.99 20.22 26.46
N GLY A 670 1.09 19.33 27.43
CA GLY A 670 1.84 19.51 28.67
C GLY A 670 3.33 19.13 28.54
N ASN A 671 3.94 18.81 29.66
CA ASN A 671 5.30 18.29 29.69
C ASN A 671 5.31 16.77 29.43
N GLY A 672 6.32 16.29 28.71
CA GLY A 672 6.42 14.89 28.32
C GLY A 672 5.25 14.48 27.41
N MET A 673 4.52 13.44 27.81
CA MET A 673 3.36 12.91 27.09
C MET A 673 2.01 13.41 27.67
N SER A 674 1.98 14.25 28.70
CA SER A 674 0.74 14.76 29.29
C SER A 674 0.11 15.86 28.44
N GLY A 675 -1.16 16.13 28.69
CA GLY A 675 -1.91 17.22 28.07
C GLY A 675 -3.10 17.68 28.91
N TYR A 676 -3.70 18.77 28.44
CA TYR A 676 -4.89 19.36 29.02
C TYR A 676 -5.92 19.57 27.92
N LEU A 677 -7.16 19.22 28.22
CA LEU A 677 -8.30 19.29 27.32
C LEU A 677 -9.40 20.12 27.99
N GLU A 678 -10.11 20.92 27.19
CA GLU A 678 -11.21 21.75 27.70
C GLU A 678 -12.26 21.93 26.59
N VAL A 679 -13.52 22.07 26.99
CA VAL A 679 -14.60 22.55 26.13
C VAL A 679 -15.12 23.91 26.62
N THR A 680 -15.37 24.82 25.66
CA THR A 680 -15.93 26.14 25.97
C THR A 680 -17.15 26.44 25.09
N ILE A 681 -18.12 27.20 25.65
CA ILE A 681 -19.27 27.77 24.95
C ILE A 681 -19.14 29.29 25.05
N ASP A 682 -19.01 30.00 23.93
CA ASP A 682 -18.81 31.46 23.85
C ASP A 682 -17.66 31.97 24.75
N GLY A 683 -16.57 31.20 24.81
CA GLY A 683 -15.40 31.50 25.62
C GLY A 683 -15.55 31.24 27.13
N VAL A 684 -16.70 30.72 27.58
CA VAL A 684 -16.90 30.33 28.98
C VAL A 684 -16.55 28.85 29.11
N SER A 685 -15.67 28.52 30.08
CA SER A 685 -15.26 27.13 30.34
C SER A 685 -16.47 26.28 30.73
N GLY A 686 -16.66 25.18 30.00
CA GLY A 686 -17.73 24.23 30.24
C GLY A 686 -17.28 22.97 30.98
N GLY A 687 -16.00 22.61 30.89
CA GLY A 687 -15.43 21.45 31.55
C GLY A 687 -14.02 21.18 30.99
N SER A 688 -13.19 20.51 31.80
CA SER A 688 -11.80 20.22 31.45
C SER A 688 -11.30 18.93 32.08
N ALA A 689 -10.22 18.36 31.51
CA ALA A 689 -9.51 17.20 32.05
C ALA A 689 -8.04 17.27 31.72
N GLU A 690 -7.20 16.64 32.54
CA GLU A 690 -5.84 16.32 32.20
C GLU A 690 -5.78 14.91 31.59
N VAL A 691 -4.91 14.73 30.59
CA VAL A 691 -4.63 13.43 30.00
C VAL A 691 -3.17 13.07 30.24
N SER A 692 -2.94 11.80 30.59
CA SER A 692 -1.58 11.25 30.77
C SER A 692 -0.88 11.04 29.43
N LEU A 693 -1.66 10.82 28.36
CA LEU A 693 -1.20 10.60 27.01
C LEU A 693 -1.80 11.64 26.05
N TYR A 694 -0.98 12.59 25.64
CA TYR A 694 -1.29 13.53 24.57
C TYR A 694 -0.70 13.01 23.26
N MET A 695 -1.55 12.46 22.40
CA MET A 695 -1.12 11.82 21.16
C MET A 695 -0.41 12.78 20.19
N ARG A 696 0.69 12.33 19.62
CA ARG A 696 1.46 13.03 18.57
C ARG A 696 0.80 12.85 17.20
N MET A 697 0.41 11.63 16.89
CA MET A 697 -0.44 11.25 15.77
C MET A 697 -1.77 10.75 16.32
N ILE A 698 -2.86 11.28 15.80
CA ILE A 698 -4.19 10.87 16.22
C ILE A 698 -4.60 9.58 15.52
N SER A 699 -4.51 9.57 14.19
CA SER A 699 -4.86 8.45 13.34
C SER A 699 -4.30 8.66 11.94
N SER A 700 -4.26 7.60 11.13
CA SER A 700 -4.07 7.64 9.68
C SER A 700 -5.31 8.19 8.97
N VAL A 701 -6.49 7.97 9.55
CA VAL A 701 -7.76 8.47 9.04
C VAL A 701 -7.92 9.96 9.33
N GLY A 702 -8.18 10.72 8.28
CA GLY A 702 -8.33 12.16 8.36
C GLY A 702 -9.70 12.62 8.86
N PRO A 703 -9.93 13.95 8.95
CA PRO A 703 -11.13 14.47 9.55
C PRO A 703 -12.34 14.49 8.63
N SER A 704 -13.52 14.39 9.27
CA SER A 704 -14.83 14.73 8.75
C SER A 704 -15.48 15.87 9.54
N VAL A 705 -16.40 16.57 8.89
CA VAL A 705 -17.06 17.78 9.42
C VAL A 705 -18.57 17.64 9.32
N GLY A 706 -19.23 17.72 10.46
CA GLY A 706 -20.68 17.54 10.56
C GLY A 706 -21.15 16.09 10.67
N PHE A 707 -20.23 15.13 10.69
CA PHE A 707 -20.49 13.70 10.88
C PHE A 707 -19.19 12.97 11.22
N ASP A 708 -19.29 11.71 11.66
CA ASP A 708 -18.17 10.82 11.87
C ASP A 708 -18.18 9.73 10.78
N HIS A 709 -17.16 9.67 9.93
CA HIS A 709 -17.11 8.69 8.86
C HIS A 709 -16.35 7.43 9.28
N GLY A 710 -16.72 6.28 8.73
CA GLY A 710 -16.12 5.00 9.05
C GLY A 710 -16.60 4.45 10.40
N SER A 711 -15.66 4.17 11.31
CA SER A 711 -15.97 3.65 12.64
C SER A 711 -16.18 4.77 13.65
N PRO A 712 -17.09 4.59 14.66
CA PRO A 712 -17.35 5.63 15.64
C PRO A 712 -16.15 5.87 16.55
N ILE A 713 -15.66 7.12 16.63
CA ILE A 713 -14.55 7.48 17.51
C ILE A 713 -14.97 7.39 18.97
N SER A 714 -16.22 7.75 19.28
CA SER A 714 -16.73 7.76 20.65
C SER A 714 -17.64 6.58 20.95
N THR A 715 -17.55 6.05 22.16
CA THR A 715 -18.47 5.03 22.68
C THR A 715 -19.88 5.57 22.97
N ARG A 716 -20.10 6.89 22.82
CA ARG A 716 -21.36 7.59 23.13
C ARG A 716 -22.38 7.56 21.99
N TYR A 717 -21.95 7.21 20.77
CA TYR A 717 -22.82 7.18 19.61
C TYR A 717 -22.40 6.06 18.63
N SER A 718 -23.23 5.81 17.64
CA SER A 718 -22.88 5.01 16.44
C SER A 718 -22.64 5.95 15.27
N ALA A 719 -21.61 5.69 14.44
CA ALA A 719 -21.35 6.46 13.23
C ALA A 719 -22.50 6.27 12.21
N PRO A 720 -22.79 7.29 11.38
CA PRO A 720 -22.08 8.57 11.24
C PRO A 720 -22.50 9.68 12.21
N PHE A 721 -23.53 9.51 13.05
CA PHE A 721 -24.07 10.49 13.99
C PHE A 721 -24.04 11.94 13.45
N ALA A 722 -24.62 12.13 12.26
CA ALA A 722 -24.59 13.40 11.56
C ALA A 722 -25.28 14.51 12.38
N TYR A 723 -24.69 15.71 12.41
CA TYR A 723 -25.26 16.86 13.09
C TYR A 723 -26.57 17.31 12.46
N THR A 724 -27.61 17.44 13.26
CA THR A 724 -28.96 17.76 12.79
C THR A 724 -29.25 19.26 12.74
N GLY A 725 -28.41 20.09 13.42
CA GLY A 725 -28.53 21.54 13.44
C GLY A 725 -27.77 22.22 12.29
N GLU A 726 -27.63 23.54 12.37
CA GLU A 726 -26.89 24.33 11.38
C GLU A 726 -25.44 24.55 11.80
N LEU A 727 -24.50 23.88 11.14
CA LEU A 727 -23.03 24.04 11.30
C LEU A 727 -22.51 24.96 10.21
N HIS A 728 -22.01 26.15 10.58
CA HIS A 728 -21.53 27.16 9.62
C HIS A 728 -20.10 26.91 9.20
N GLU A 729 -19.22 26.69 10.17
CA GLU A 729 -17.80 26.40 9.92
C GLU A 729 -17.12 25.72 11.11
N ILE A 730 -16.10 24.91 10.78
CA ILE A 730 -15.09 24.41 11.72
C ILE A 730 -13.78 25.10 11.42
N ILE A 731 -13.14 25.63 12.44
CA ILE A 731 -11.84 26.29 12.34
C ILE A 731 -10.82 25.48 13.15
N ILE A 732 -9.70 25.12 12.52
CA ILE A 732 -8.56 24.51 13.20
C ILE A 732 -7.48 25.57 13.32
N GLU A 733 -7.13 25.89 14.55
CA GLU A 733 -6.06 26.84 14.90
C GLU A 733 -4.94 26.06 15.60
N SER A 734 -3.91 25.70 14.84
CA SER A 734 -2.80 24.88 15.33
C SER A 734 -1.60 25.75 15.68
N GLY A 735 -1.05 25.54 16.87
CA GLY A 735 0.24 26.11 17.26
C GLY A 735 1.43 25.45 16.56
N PRO A 736 2.67 26.00 16.73
CA PRO A 736 3.85 25.44 16.12
C PRO A 736 4.16 24.04 16.67
N ARG A 737 4.73 23.17 15.82
CA ARG A 737 5.29 21.89 16.25
C ARG A 737 6.52 22.10 17.14
N ARG A 738 6.74 21.16 18.04
CA ARG A 738 8.02 21.02 18.74
C ARG A 738 8.98 20.20 17.89
N VAL A 739 10.26 20.57 17.93
CA VAL A 739 11.35 19.90 17.16
C VAL A 739 11.47 18.40 17.52
N ASP A 740 11.23 18.05 18.78
CA ASP A 740 11.28 16.68 19.31
C ASP A 740 10.15 15.76 18.77
N THR A 741 9.05 16.32 18.29
CA THR A 741 7.96 15.56 17.67
C THR A 741 8.19 15.25 16.21
N ALA A 742 8.84 16.14 15.47
CA ALA A 742 9.05 15.97 14.04
C ALA A 742 9.88 14.70 13.72
N ALA A 743 10.94 14.43 14.49
CA ALA A 743 11.77 13.24 14.31
C ALA A 743 11.02 11.93 14.60
N ALA A 744 10.20 11.92 15.67
CA ALA A 744 9.42 10.73 16.02
C ALA A 744 8.28 10.46 15.02
N GLU A 745 7.61 11.51 14.55
CA GLU A 745 6.57 11.40 13.53
C GLU A 745 7.12 10.87 12.20
N ALA A 746 8.30 11.31 11.82
CA ALA A 746 8.93 10.85 10.60
C ALA A 746 9.39 9.40 10.67
N GLN A 747 9.97 8.97 11.80
CA GLN A 747 10.31 7.58 12.00
C GLN A 747 9.06 6.70 11.99
N ALA A 748 7.97 7.22 12.52
CA ALA A 748 6.67 6.57 12.54
C ALA A 748 6.10 6.35 11.14
N GLU A 749 6.09 7.40 10.32
CA GLU A 749 5.65 7.28 8.93
C GLU A 749 6.55 6.32 8.13
N MET A 750 7.87 6.35 8.35
CA MET A 750 8.81 5.39 7.73
C MET A 750 8.46 3.94 8.03
N ASN A 751 7.96 3.68 9.22
CA ASN A 751 7.59 2.34 9.64
C ASN A 751 6.20 1.92 9.14
N ARG A 752 5.38 2.88 8.71
CA ARG A 752 4.04 2.68 8.15
C ARG A 752 4.06 2.31 6.65
N GLN A 753 5.12 2.59 5.96
CA GLN A 753 5.26 2.44 4.50
C GLN A 753 5.97 1.14 4.13
#